data_c0a0b3905374afcb3a92d62350ef3319
#
_entry.id   c0a0b3905374afcb3a92d62350ef3319
#
_cell.length_a   1.000
_cell.length_b   1.000
_cell.length_c   1.000
_cell.angle_alpha   90.00
_cell.angle_beta   90.00
_cell.angle_gamma   90.00
#
_symmetry.space_group_name_H-M   'P 1'
#
loop_
_entity.id
_entity.type
_entity.pdbx_description
1 polymer ?
#
loop_
_entity_poly.entity_id
_entity_poly.type
_entity_poly.pdbx_seq_one_letter_code
_entity_poly.pdbx_strand_id
1 'polypeptide(L)'
;MSKFFYALFGLLIVGNAFAVVAVRDTIYIDYDLQGGKNNPENLSSYLYKYSDRSDAPSIKFFPPTKDGAEFLGWYFNSSPYENNAITYADAVISVTRTQNGRLSLYARWGVKAKIPQQNESGCMLVHDAAELYGAVKVSDSLMRKNKQICVSIENDIVVNKNLLASDGTPNEGSHYWWKPFGNFMGVIEGNGHTISGLYGNVGLVNLAEGEHNALIQNLGIIDSYFAGNGYVGSFIANTLGFGTSLKNVYSTATLDSRGSYVGGLVGYARVQQDYCIDVTLETPISKAPRAANTYDNNHNAVTVENAYFAGHLIGYRVGGLVGGTDFSVFKNTFFVGTAEAKENFSAISQKGLTQCQDFPDWKVVAENTFYLDSYTNDEFEASVSTATAFSDGSVLEKLVNGSSYPIWTQEVGKDAYPKLNGVYYDIAYDLAGGVNDSVNPSYYKPEQEVLLKPASKNGDVFEGWFADSNFTTPVEKILATDKGNKKFFAKWKKGYSITYVNDGAYSSILNRNPVYRYADSATFVLKQPTKSGKTFEGWYSDSTFTTTVTELPTGNTEDIVLYAKWSAREIKISYNLVGGTMGDAKNPDKTLNGETITLKSPTRDGFLFLGWYGRDAVLNEPGDFDRTYFVNSKNDEIEFKADWTYAPQKPATDADGCYLVTNVHELFYFDEIANSVLSEKPPIKACIKIMNDIVVNEDMNNANYIDWNPMNYENAFAGIIYGNGHTISGMYMNCKYFYNDNYRVFYGLIENKAYQQVYPEVQNLYLANFYFANEYYDKVLLNVNGRDGAGGGRNGIRKTIAPAPLKKKIAPKFDAKGRNMNARPNYGVYF
;
A
#
# COMPACT_ATOMS: atom_id res chain seq x y z
N MET A 1 -22.64 71.77 -64.10
CA MET A 1 -21.62 71.52 -62.98
C MET A 1 -22.15 70.82 -61.81
N SER A 2 -23.15 69.96 -61.93
CA SER A 2 -23.74 69.25 -60.71
C SER A 2 -23.60 67.68 -60.72
N LYS A 3 -22.97 67.10 -61.78
CA LYS A 3 -22.85 65.66 -61.88
C LYS A 3 -21.42 65.15 -61.68
N PHE A 4 -20.49 66.03 -61.52
CA PHE A 4 -19.05 65.65 -61.32
C PHE A 4 -18.65 65.58 -59.81
N PHE A 5 -19.44 66.20 -58.94
CA PHE A 5 -19.14 66.22 -57.52
C PHE A 5 -19.61 64.97 -56.77
N TYR A 6 -20.63 64.25 -57.33
CA TYR A 6 -21.12 63.00 -56.68
C TYR A 6 -20.29 61.76 -56.96
N ALA A 7 -19.48 61.76 -58.05
CA ALA A 7 -18.58 60.70 -58.42
C ALA A 7 -17.28 60.65 -57.57
N LEU A 8 -16.86 61.79 -57.08
CA LEU A 8 -15.59 61.89 -56.31
C LEU A 8 -15.83 61.61 -54.83
N PHE A 9 -17.08 61.88 -54.31
CA PHE A 9 -17.42 61.55 -52.94
C PHE A 9 -17.78 60.04 -52.78
N GLY A 10 -18.33 59.46 -53.86
CA GLY A 10 -18.61 57.97 -53.86
C GLY A 10 -17.31 57.12 -53.91
N LEU A 11 -16.24 57.60 -54.52
CA LEU A 11 -14.99 56.89 -54.62
C LEU A 11 -14.10 57.00 -53.34
N LEU A 12 -14.27 58.12 -52.58
CA LEU A 12 -13.57 58.23 -51.28
C LEU A 12 -14.23 57.48 -50.16
N ILE A 13 -15.55 57.20 -50.22
CA ILE A 13 -16.23 56.37 -49.22
C ILE A 13 -16.02 54.87 -49.49
N VAL A 14 -15.86 54.44 -50.75
CA VAL A 14 -15.57 53.06 -51.10
C VAL A 14 -14.10 52.71 -50.84
N GLY A 15 -13.17 53.67 -50.87
CA GLY A 15 -11.77 53.45 -50.56
C GLY A 15 -11.44 53.32 -49.09
N ASN A 16 -12.28 53.86 -48.20
CA ASN A 16 -12.10 53.72 -46.72
C ASN A 16 -12.85 52.57 -46.12
N ALA A 17 -13.68 51.83 -46.88
CA ALA A 17 -14.43 50.70 -46.41
C ALA A 17 -13.64 49.38 -46.45
N PHE A 18 -12.40 49.39 -46.98
CA PHE A 18 -11.60 48.19 -47.10
C PHE A 18 -10.22 48.22 -46.37
N ALA A 19 -9.99 49.22 -45.57
CA ALA A 19 -8.95 49.12 -44.59
C ALA A 19 -9.50 48.56 -43.28
N VAL A 20 -10.06 47.38 -43.30
CA VAL A 20 -10.08 46.57 -42.06
C VAL A 20 -8.63 46.35 -41.71
N VAL A 21 -8.07 47.27 -40.90
CA VAL A 21 -6.80 47.04 -40.22
C VAL A 21 -7.00 45.77 -39.44
N ALA A 22 -6.57 44.66 -40.01
CA ALA A 22 -6.54 43.41 -39.29
C ALA A 22 -5.58 43.61 -38.11
N VAL A 23 -6.16 43.94 -36.94
CA VAL A 23 -5.40 44.04 -35.70
C VAL A 23 -4.85 42.65 -35.48
N ARG A 24 -3.55 42.49 -35.63
CA ARG A 24 -2.83 41.30 -35.27
C ARG A 24 -2.54 41.40 -33.79
N ASP A 25 -3.12 40.46 -32.99
CA ASP A 25 -2.82 40.38 -31.58
C ASP A 25 -2.03 39.12 -31.31
N THR A 26 -1.19 39.15 -30.29
CA THR A 26 -0.37 38.02 -29.89
C THR A 26 -0.79 37.52 -28.54
N ILE A 27 -1.15 36.26 -28.49
CA ILE A 27 -1.39 35.57 -27.21
C ILE A 27 -0.09 34.89 -26.79
N TYR A 28 0.38 35.23 -25.60
CA TYR A 28 1.53 34.60 -24.98
C TYR A 28 1.02 33.46 -24.07
N ILE A 29 1.68 32.28 -24.13
CA ILE A 29 1.34 31.13 -23.34
C ILE A 29 2.46 30.88 -22.34
N ASP A 30 2.12 30.91 -21.06
CA ASP A 30 3.00 30.56 -19.96
C ASP A 30 2.67 29.13 -19.53
N TYR A 31 3.60 28.19 -19.71
CA TYR A 31 3.43 26.79 -19.38
C TYR A 31 4.08 26.48 -18.03
N ASP A 32 3.28 26.19 -17.03
CA ASP A 32 3.77 25.56 -15.80
C ASP A 32 3.70 24.04 -15.96
N LEU A 33 4.85 23.44 -16.17
CA LEU A 33 4.99 22.03 -16.50
C LEU A 33 5.00 21.11 -15.27
N GLN A 34 5.02 21.67 -14.06
CA GLN A 34 5.06 20.90 -12.83
C GLN A 34 6.16 19.79 -12.84
N GLY A 35 7.37 20.19 -13.27
CA GLY A 35 8.53 19.30 -13.41
C GLY A 35 8.54 18.41 -14.65
N GLY A 36 7.63 18.61 -15.58
CA GLY A 36 7.65 17.95 -16.90
C GLY A 36 8.50 18.69 -17.93
N LYS A 37 8.57 18.11 -19.13
CA LYS A 37 9.20 18.69 -20.31
C LYS A 37 8.14 19.02 -21.36
N ASN A 38 8.12 20.28 -21.84
CA ASN A 38 7.12 20.71 -22.81
C ASN A 38 7.25 19.95 -24.14
N ASN A 39 6.13 19.78 -24.83
CA ASN A 39 6.13 19.32 -26.21
C ASN A 39 6.69 20.45 -27.10
N PRO A 40 7.65 20.18 -28.01
CA PRO A 40 8.23 21.21 -28.88
C PRO A 40 7.21 21.86 -29.85
N GLU A 41 6.05 21.22 -30.06
CA GLU A 41 4.97 21.80 -30.86
C GLU A 41 4.12 22.83 -30.09
N ASN A 42 4.25 22.93 -28.78
CA ASN A 42 3.63 23.95 -27.95
C ASN A 42 4.41 25.26 -28.02
N LEU A 43 3.91 26.18 -28.78
CA LEU A 43 4.57 27.49 -28.95
C LEU A 43 4.28 28.39 -27.73
N SER A 44 5.25 29.25 -27.37
CA SER A 44 5.09 30.24 -26.29
C SER A 44 4.26 31.46 -26.71
N SER A 45 3.95 31.59 -28.02
CA SER A 45 3.08 32.66 -28.50
C SER A 45 2.37 32.27 -29.80
N TYR A 46 1.18 32.76 -29.99
CA TYR A 46 0.35 32.57 -31.16
C TYR A 46 -0.14 33.92 -31.69
N LEU A 47 0.10 34.17 -32.98
CA LEU A 47 -0.39 35.36 -33.65
C LEU A 47 -1.75 35.10 -34.25
N TYR A 48 -2.75 35.91 -33.94
CA TYR A 48 -4.09 35.77 -34.50
C TYR A 48 -4.58 37.08 -35.14
N LYS A 49 -5.45 36.92 -36.12
CA LYS A 49 -6.16 38.05 -36.72
C LYS A 49 -7.54 38.14 -36.08
N TYR A 50 -7.88 39.30 -35.54
CA TYR A 50 -9.19 39.60 -35.05
C TYR A 50 -10.01 40.20 -36.15
N SER A 51 -10.99 39.50 -36.71
CA SER A 51 -11.96 40.02 -37.66
C SER A 51 -13.35 40.22 -37.09
N ASP A 52 -13.71 39.41 -36.08
CA ASP A 52 -14.98 39.51 -35.40
C ASP A 52 -14.92 38.76 -34.04
N ARG A 53 -15.75 39.09 -33.06
CA ARG A 53 -15.88 38.41 -31.73
C ARG A 53 -16.29 36.94 -31.82
N SER A 54 -16.79 36.50 -32.97
CA SER A 54 -17.19 35.12 -33.25
C SER A 54 -16.01 34.19 -33.62
N ASP A 55 -14.88 34.76 -34.06
CA ASP A 55 -13.75 34.00 -34.61
C ASP A 55 -12.59 33.88 -33.60
N ALA A 56 -12.87 33.43 -32.39
CA ALA A 56 -11.82 33.16 -31.44
C ALA A 56 -10.90 32.07 -31.98
N PRO A 57 -9.56 32.29 -32.03
CA PRO A 57 -8.63 31.32 -32.57
C PRO A 57 -8.64 30.04 -31.76
N SER A 58 -8.63 28.94 -32.49
CA SER A 58 -8.51 27.60 -31.90
C SER A 58 -7.02 27.24 -31.83
N ILE A 59 -6.52 27.06 -30.62
CA ILE A 59 -5.15 26.62 -30.38
C ILE A 59 -5.15 25.16 -29.93
N LYS A 60 -4.36 24.32 -30.62
CA LYS A 60 -4.13 22.95 -30.23
C LYS A 60 -2.90 22.89 -29.30
N PHE A 61 -3.06 22.31 -28.12
CA PHE A 61 -1.97 22.06 -27.18
C PHE A 61 -1.63 20.57 -27.16
N PHE A 62 -0.35 20.28 -27.25
CA PHE A 62 0.16 18.92 -27.24
C PHE A 62 0.58 18.51 -25.82
N PRO A 63 0.43 17.23 -25.47
CA PRO A 63 0.85 16.73 -24.17
C PRO A 63 2.35 16.94 -23.95
N PRO A 64 2.75 17.46 -22.78
CA PRO A 64 4.14 17.44 -22.34
C PRO A 64 4.53 16.02 -21.91
N THR A 65 5.79 15.81 -21.55
CA THR A 65 6.29 14.53 -21.03
C THR A 65 6.89 14.70 -19.64
N LYS A 66 6.74 13.67 -18.81
CA LYS A 66 7.37 13.57 -17.48
C LYS A 66 7.63 12.10 -17.19
N ASP A 67 8.88 11.77 -16.84
CA ASP A 67 9.26 10.38 -16.56
C ASP A 67 8.47 9.82 -15.39
N GLY A 68 7.99 8.59 -15.52
CA GLY A 68 7.17 7.93 -14.49
C GLY A 68 5.77 8.51 -14.28
N ALA A 69 5.35 9.48 -15.11
CA ALA A 69 4.07 10.16 -14.98
C ALA A 69 3.18 9.98 -16.22
N GLU A 70 1.88 10.13 -16.02
CA GLU A 70 0.86 10.23 -17.06
C GLU A 70 0.29 11.65 -17.08
N PHE A 71 0.26 12.26 -18.25
CA PHE A 71 -0.34 13.56 -18.42
C PHE A 71 -1.86 13.48 -18.34
N LEU A 72 -2.46 14.24 -17.41
CA LEU A 72 -3.90 14.25 -17.17
C LEU A 72 -4.62 15.41 -17.86
N GLY A 73 -3.90 16.41 -18.31
CA GLY A 73 -4.44 17.56 -19.03
C GLY A 73 -3.78 18.88 -18.66
N TRP A 74 -4.12 19.89 -19.47
CA TRP A 74 -3.82 21.30 -19.19
C TRP A 74 -4.97 21.94 -18.42
N TYR A 75 -4.67 22.81 -17.46
CA TYR A 75 -5.64 23.53 -16.62
C TYR A 75 -5.30 25.01 -16.57
N PHE A 76 -6.31 25.88 -16.29
CA PHE A 76 -6.08 27.34 -16.26
C PHE A 76 -5.34 27.81 -15.01
N ASN A 77 -5.34 27.05 -13.97
CA ASN A 77 -4.60 27.33 -12.72
C ASN A 77 -4.24 26.04 -11.99
N SER A 78 -3.39 26.16 -10.98
CA SER A 78 -2.93 25.05 -10.15
C SER A 78 -3.94 24.65 -9.07
N SER A 79 -5.07 25.35 -8.93
CA SER A 79 -6.05 25.14 -7.87
C SER A 79 -6.67 23.74 -7.93
N PRO A 80 -6.76 23.03 -6.83
CA PRO A 80 -7.43 21.73 -6.76
C PRO A 80 -8.94 21.81 -7.06
N TYR A 81 -9.54 23.00 -7.02
CA TYR A 81 -10.95 23.22 -7.38
C TYR A 81 -11.19 23.34 -8.88
N GLU A 82 -10.14 23.48 -9.69
CA GLU A 82 -10.25 23.53 -11.16
C GLU A 82 -10.39 22.11 -11.71
N ASN A 83 -11.60 21.74 -12.15
CA ASN A 83 -11.92 20.41 -12.62
C ASN A 83 -11.98 20.28 -14.14
N ASN A 84 -11.93 21.42 -14.87
CA ASN A 84 -12.03 21.42 -16.32
C ASN A 84 -10.66 21.31 -16.95
N ALA A 85 -10.29 20.10 -17.37
CA ALA A 85 -9.15 19.92 -18.26
C ALA A 85 -9.41 20.66 -19.58
N ILE A 86 -8.48 21.50 -19.96
CA ILE A 86 -8.60 22.33 -21.17
C ILE A 86 -8.34 21.48 -22.40
N THR A 87 -7.54 20.41 -22.30
CA THR A 87 -7.27 19.53 -23.44
C THR A 87 -7.19 18.08 -23.04
N TYR A 88 -7.98 17.26 -23.72
CA TYR A 88 -7.58 15.92 -24.12
C TYR A 88 -6.81 16.03 -25.42
N ALA A 89 -6.01 15.04 -25.80
CA ALA A 89 -5.02 15.05 -26.90
C ALA A 89 -5.47 15.64 -28.27
N ASP A 90 -6.75 15.99 -28.45
CA ASP A 90 -7.32 16.56 -29.68
C ASP A 90 -8.26 17.75 -29.45
N ALA A 91 -8.28 18.35 -28.27
CA ALA A 91 -9.20 19.46 -27.99
C ALA A 91 -8.64 20.78 -28.51
N VAL A 92 -9.45 21.43 -29.33
CA VAL A 92 -9.23 22.76 -29.84
C VAL A 92 -9.88 23.75 -28.88
N ILE A 93 -9.10 24.66 -28.28
CA ILE A 93 -9.61 25.63 -27.31
C ILE A 93 -9.87 26.95 -27.99
N SER A 94 -11.09 27.48 -27.78
CA SER A 94 -11.39 28.87 -28.05
C SER A 94 -10.80 29.76 -26.96
N VAL A 95 -9.82 30.58 -27.27
CA VAL A 95 -9.11 31.42 -26.31
C VAL A 95 -9.91 32.70 -26.01
N THR A 96 -11.00 32.57 -25.25
CA THR A 96 -11.78 33.70 -24.77
C THR A 96 -11.37 34.21 -23.38
N ARG A 97 -10.43 33.51 -22.71
CA ARG A 97 -10.02 33.78 -21.32
C ARG A 97 -8.56 34.25 -21.24
N THR A 98 -8.18 35.25 -22.00
CA THR A 98 -6.87 35.90 -21.82
C THR A 98 -6.99 37.05 -20.83
N GLN A 99 -6.10 37.12 -19.83
CA GLN A 99 -5.85 38.33 -19.07
C GLN A 99 -4.66 39.05 -19.70
N ASN A 100 -4.88 40.22 -20.24
CA ASN A 100 -3.82 41.06 -20.85
C ASN A 100 -3.00 40.36 -21.97
N GLY A 101 -3.63 39.52 -22.81
CA GLY A 101 -2.95 38.79 -23.88
C GLY A 101 -2.07 37.65 -23.44
N ARG A 102 -2.17 37.21 -22.18
CA ARG A 102 -1.47 36.03 -21.62
C ARG A 102 -2.43 34.95 -21.20
N LEU A 103 -2.02 33.70 -21.40
CA LEU A 103 -2.73 32.50 -20.96
C LEU A 103 -1.74 31.63 -20.18
N SER A 104 -2.02 31.35 -18.93
CA SER A 104 -1.25 30.42 -18.13
C SER A 104 -1.88 29.03 -18.20
N LEU A 105 -1.08 28.01 -18.46
CA LEU A 105 -1.48 26.62 -18.53
C LEU A 105 -0.65 25.79 -17.55
N TYR A 106 -1.34 25.04 -16.70
CA TYR A 106 -0.76 24.19 -15.68
C TYR A 106 -0.93 22.73 -16.09
N ALA A 107 0.17 21.99 -16.20
CA ALA A 107 0.15 20.56 -16.45
C ALA A 107 -0.21 19.80 -15.17
N ARG A 108 -1.20 18.90 -15.24
CA ARG A 108 -1.43 17.93 -14.17
C ARG A 108 -0.91 16.56 -14.55
N TRP A 109 -0.32 15.91 -13.57
CA TRP A 109 0.32 14.62 -13.72
C TRP A 109 -0.26 13.60 -12.75
N GLY A 110 -0.61 12.42 -13.24
CA GLY A 110 -0.85 11.23 -12.42
C GLY A 110 0.37 10.31 -12.45
N VAL A 111 0.43 9.37 -11.53
CA VAL A 111 1.43 8.30 -11.61
C VAL A 111 1.15 7.45 -12.84
N LYS A 112 2.20 7.07 -13.58
CA LYS A 112 2.06 6.21 -14.76
C LYS A 112 1.51 4.86 -14.35
N ALA A 113 0.31 4.55 -14.84
CA ALA A 113 -0.41 3.35 -14.45
C ALA A 113 0.28 2.05 -14.89
N LYS A 114 0.34 1.07 -14.00
CA LYS A 114 0.75 -0.32 -14.23
C LYS A 114 -0.43 -1.22 -13.89
N ILE A 115 -0.85 -2.07 -14.81
CA ILE A 115 -1.98 -2.99 -14.55
C ILE A 115 -1.56 -4.02 -13.50
N PRO A 116 -2.30 -4.13 -12.36
CA PRO A 116 -2.00 -5.10 -11.32
C PRO A 116 -2.22 -6.54 -11.80
N GLN A 117 -1.53 -7.47 -11.19
CA GLN A 117 -1.81 -8.89 -11.34
C GLN A 117 -3.12 -9.24 -10.63
N GLN A 118 -3.75 -10.33 -11.06
CA GLN A 118 -4.93 -10.87 -10.39
C GLN A 118 -4.59 -12.20 -9.73
N ASN A 119 -5.15 -12.43 -8.55
CA ASN A 119 -5.10 -13.75 -7.91
C ASN A 119 -6.12 -14.71 -8.57
N GLU A 120 -6.16 -15.96 -8.11
CA GLU A 120 -7.06 -17.01 -8.63
C GLU A 120 -8.55 -16.64 -8.51
N SER A 121 -8.92 -15.80 -7.55
CA SER A 121 -10.28 -15.28 -7.36
C SER A 121 -10.61 -14.08 -8.26
N GLY A 122 -9.66 -13.61 -9.08
CA GLY A 122 -9.83 -12.46 -9.97
C GLY A 122 -9.65 -11.10 -9.25
N CYS A 123 -9.19 -11.07 -8.01
CA CYS A 123 -8.90 -9.85 -7.25
C CYS A 123 -7.58 -9.23 -7.74
N MET A 124 -7.56 -7.95 -8.04
CA MET A 124 -6.36 -7.21 -8.43
C MET A 124 -5.46 -6.98 -7.21
N LEU A 125 -4.21 -7.44 -7.26
CA LEU A 125 -3.22 -7.30 -6.21
C LEU A 125 -2.43 -6.00 -6.42
N VAL A 126 -2.58 -5.04 -5.52
CA VAL A 126 -2.03 -3.68 -5.63
C VAL A 126 -0.94 -3.49 -4.59
N HIS A 127 0.31 -3.32 -5.03
CA HIS A 127 1.49 -3.21 -4.17
C HIS A 127 2.08 -1.79 -4.13
N ASP A 128 1.77 -0.95 -5.13
CA ASP A 128 2.35 0.38 -5.25
C ASP A 128 1.38 1.39 -5.91
N ALA A 129 1.78 2.66 -5.93
CA ALA A 129 0.98 3.73 -6.52
C ALA A 129 0.70 3.50 -8.02
N ALA A 130 1.63 2.94 -8.80
CA ALA A 130 1.43 2.70 -10.23
C ALA A 130 0.37 1.62 -10.47
N GLU A 131 0.36 0.57 -9.66
CA GLU A 131 -0.67 -0.48 -9.68
C GLU A 131 -2.03 0.04 -9.18
N LEU A 132 -2.05 0.95 -8.20
CA LEU A 132 -3.28 1.61 -7.77
C LEU A 132 -3.93 2.40 -8.92
N TYR A 133 -3.14 3.20 -9.67
CA TYR A 133 -3.63 3.89 -10.87
C TYR A 133 -4.02 2.91 -11.98
N GLY A 134 -3.36 1.76 -12.06
CA GLY A 134 -3.71 0.66 -12.97
C GLY A 134 -5.06 0.04 -12.63
N ALA A 135 -5.34 -0.18 -11.34
CA ALA A 135 -6.62 -0.70 -10.86
C ALA A 135 -7.79 0.24 -11.21
N VAL A 136 -7.60 1.58 -11.12
CA VAL A 136 -8.59 2.56 -11.57
C VAL A 136 -8.90 2.39 -13.06
N LYS A 137 -7.88 2.23 -13.92
CA LYS A 137 -8.09 2.03 -15.37
C LYS A 137 -8.85 0.75 -15.69
N VAL A 138 -8.53 -0.34 -14.98
CA VAL A 138 -9.26 -1.61 -15.12
C VAL A 138 -10.69 -1.45 -14.66
N SER A 139 -10.92 -0.79 -13.52
CA SER A 139 -12.24 -0.48 -12.99
C SER A 139 -13.09 0.26 -14.04
N ASP A 140 -12.59 1.39 -14.57
CA ASP A 140 -13.29 2.17 -15.60
C ASP A 140 -13.70 1.32 -16.83
N SER A 141 -12.90 0.30 -17.17
CA SER A 141 -13.19 -0.62 -18.28
C SER A 141 -14.26 -1.66 -17.93
N LEU A 142 -14.22 -2.22 -16.71
CA LEU A 142 -15.17 -3.25 -16.24
C LEU A 142 -16.53 -2.66 -15.93
N MET A 143 -16.58 -1.44 -15.39
CA MET A 143 -17.80 -0.70 -15.09
C MET A 143 -18.65 -0.48 -16.34
N ARG A 144 -18.04 -0.16 -17.49
CA ARG A 144 -18.75 -0.06 -18.78
C ARG A 144 -19.43 -1.37 -19.20
N LYS A 145 -19.05 -2.50 -18.58
CA LYS A 145 -19.61 -3.84 -18.82
C LYS A 145 -20.51 -4.31 -17.67
N ASN A 146 -20.82 -3.42 -16.71
CA ASN A 146 -21.59 -3.71 -15.49
C ASN A 146 -21.03 -4.92 -14.70
N LYS A 147 -19.70 -4.93 -14.48
CA LYS A 147 -19.00 -5.99 -13.75
C LYS A 147 -18.44 -5.45 -12.45
N GLN A 148 -18.65 -6.21 -11.39
CA GLN A 148 -18.03 -5.95 -10.09
C GLN A 148 -16.50 -6.13 -10.17
N ILE A 149 -15.79 -5.39 -9.34
CA ILE A 149 -14.34 -5.48 -9.22
C ILE A 149 -13.93 -5.86 -7.80
N CYS A 150 -12.77 -6.49 -7.69
CA CYS A 150 -12.09 -6.74 -6.43
C CYS A 150 -10.67 -6.15 -6.50
N VAL A 151 -10.33 -5.34 -5.52
CA VAL A 151 -9.01 -4.74 -5.35
C VAL A 151 -8.48 -5.12 -3.98
N SER A 152 -7.29 -5.67 -3.91
CA SER A 152 -6.59 -6.03 -2.67
C SER A 152 -5.32 -5.20 -2.57
N ILE A 153 -5.22 -4.37 -1.53
CA ILE A 153 -4.04 -3.58 -1.22
C ILE A 153 -3.07 -4.45 -0.45
N GLU A 154 -1.88 -4.68 -0.99
CA GLU A 154 -0.93 -5.66 -0.44
C GLU A 154 0.22 -5.01 0.33
N ASN A 155 0.39 -3.70 0.23
CA ASN A 155 1.39 -2.90 0.94
C ASN A 155 0.83 -1.53 1.29
N ASP A 156 1.47 -0.81 2.20
CA ASP A 156 1.25 0.61 2.37
C ASP A 156 1.64 1.35 1.08
N ILE A 157 0.74 2.21 0.59
CA ILE A 157 0.93 2.91 -0.68
C ILE A 157 1.18 4.39 -0.42
N VAL A 158 2.26 4.91 -0.99
CA VAL A 158 2.58 6.34 -0.95
C VAL A 158 2.50 6.92 -2.36
N VAL A 159 1.56 7.84 -2.59
CA VAL A 159 1.40 8.55 -3.89
C VAL A 159 2.24 9.82 -3.91
N ASN A 160 2.07 10.69 -2.93
CA ASN A 160 2.90 11.87 -2.71
C ASN A 160 3.45 11.85 -1.29
N LYS A 161 4.76 11.95 -1.14
CA LYS A 161 5.40 11.96 0.18
C LYS A 161 5.21 13.31 0.87
N ASN A 162 4.93 13.27 2.18
CA ASN A 162 4.80 14.48 3.01
C ASN A 162 3.90 15.52 2.35
N LEU A 163 2.71 15.09 1.93
CA LEU A 163 1.79 15.96 1.21
C LEU A 163 1.28 17.11 2.09
N LEU A 164 0.98 16.84 3.36
CA LEU A 164 0.41 17.82 4.27
C LEU A 164 1.48 18.48 5.16
N ALA A 165 1.38 19.79 5.31
CA ALA A 165 2.01 20.54 6.37
C ALA A 165 1.30 20.29 7.72
N SER A 166 1.88 20.76 8.82
CA SER A 166 1.31 20.58 10.16
C SER A 166 -0.04 21.25 10.40
N ASP A 167 -0.39 22.23 9.56
CA ASP A 167 -1.69 22.91 9.57
C ASP A 167 -2.74 22.24 8.67
N GLY A 168 -2.39 21.11 8.04
CA GLY A 168 -3.25 20.36 7.14
C GLY A 168 -3.32 20.89 5.70
N THR A 169 -2.59 21.96 5.36
CA THR A 169 -2.51 22.45 3.98
C THR A 169 -1.50 21.64 3.18
N PRO A 170 -1.64 21.53 1.84
CA PRO A 170 -0.63 20.88 1.02
C PRO A 170 0.70 21.65 1.05
N ASN A 171 1.81 20.95 1.23
CA ASN A 171 3.14 21.52 1.09
C ASN A 171 3.36 22.05 -0.32
N GLU A 172 4.21 23.08 -0.45
CA GLU A 172 4.58 23.60 -1.77
C GLU A 172 5.30 22.52 -2.60
N GLY A 173 4.98 22.45 -3.88
CA GLY A 173 5.64 21.53 -4.81
C GLY A 173 4.72 21.01 -5.91
N SER A 174 5.28 20.13 -6.72
CA SER A 174 4.56 19.41 -7.78
C SER A 174 4.06 18.06 -7.24
N HIS A 175 2.75 17.89 -7.19
CA HIS A 175 2.11 16.67 -6.70
C HIS A 175 1.52 15.85 -7.84
N TYR A 176 1.57 14.51 -7.72
CA TYR A 176 0.78 13.63 -8.56
C TYR A 176 -0.70 13.75 -8.19
N TRP A 177 -1.51 14.04 -9.20
CA TRP A 177 -2.95 14.19 -9.06
C TRP A 177 -3.62 12.82 -8.98
N TRP A 178 -4.38 12.58 -7.95
CA TRP A 178 -5.18 11.39 -7.81
C TRP A 178 -6.40 11.42 -8.75
N LYS A 179 -6.55 10.37 -9.55
CA LYS A 179 -7.77 10.11 -10.32
C LYS A 179 -8.57 9.03 -9.57
N PRO A 180 -9.75 9.34 -9.03
CA PRO A 180 -10.54 8.39 -8.23
C PRO A 180 -11.05 7.23 -9.07
N PHE A 181 -11.43 6.13 -8.41
CA PHE A 181 -12.34 5.16 -9.01
C PHE A 181 -13.63 5.90 -9.40
N GLY A 182 -14.07 5.79 -10.66
CA GLY A 182 -15.23 6.54 -11.20
C GLY A 182 -16.52 6.10 -10.53
N ASN A 183 -17.30 5.24 -11.21
CA ASN A 183 -18.38 4.50 -10.58
C ASN A 183 -17.81 3.20 -10.02
N PHE A 184 -18.05 2.90 -8.78
CA PHE A 184 -17.44 1.77 -8.10
C PHE A 184 -18.49 0.73 -7.69
N MET A 185 -18.29 -0.50 -8.15
CA MET A 185 -19.07 -1.67 -7.77
C MET A 185 -18.12 -2.80 -7.36
N GLY A 186 -18.22 -3.30 -6.13
CA GLY A 186 -17.41 -4.42 -5.67
C GLY A 186 -16.65 -4.15 -4.38
N VAL A 187 -15.44 -4.66 -4.24
CA VAL A 187 -14.71 -4.67 -2.97
C VAL A 187 -13.33 -4.04 -3.11
N ILE A 188 -12.99 -3.14 -2.18
CA ILE A 188 -11.61 -2.74 -1.88
C ILE A 188 -11.25 -3.31 -0.52
N GLU A 189 -10.35 -4.28 -0.51
CA GLU A 189 -9.76 -4.88 0.68
C GLU A 189 -8.41 -4.21 0.95
N GLY A 190 -8.31 -3.52 2.09
CA GLY A 190 -7.10 -2.80 2.49
C GLY A 190 -6.06 -3.66 3.18
N ASN A 191 -6.42 -4.85 3.68
CA ASN A 191 -5.54 -5.75 4.45
C ASN A 191 -4.82 -5.07 5.64
N GLY A 192 -5.39 -3.98 6.18
CA GLY A 192 -4.80 -3.20 7.27
C GLY A 192 -3.76 -2.17 6.84
N HIS A 193 -3.54 -2.04 5.54
CA HIS A 193 -2.60 -1.08 4.95
C HIS A 193 -3.17 0.33 4.86
N THR A 194 -2.30 1.27 4.55
CA THR A 194 -2.65 2.67 4.34
C THR A 194 -2.41 3.11 2.91
N ILE A 195 -3.21 4.06 2.44
CA ILE A 195 -2.91 4.87 1.26
C ILE A 195 -2.64 6.29 1.74
N SER A 196 -1.48 6.82 1.40
CA SER A 196 -1.04 8.16 1.78
C SER A 196 -0.71 9.03 0.58
N GLY A 197 -0.85 10.35 0.77
CA GLY A 197 -0.45 11.32 -0.23
C GLY A 197 -1.39 11.40 -1.44
N LEU A 198 -2.66 11.02 -1.31
CA LEU A 198 -3.64 11.26 -2.35
C LEU A 198 -3.92 12.76 -2.44
N TYR A 199 -3.72 13.36 -3.61
CA TYR A 199 -3.98 14.76 -3.90
C TYR A 199 -4.97 14.89 -5.04
N GLY A 200 -6.19 15.37 -4.78
CA GLY A 200 -7.25 15.37 -5.78
C GLY A 200 -8.46 16.22 -5.41
N ASN A 201 -9.53 16.06 -6.17
CA ASN A 201 -10.78 16.82 -5.97
C ASN A 201 -11.89 16.03 -5.27
N VAL A 202 -11.75 14.73 -5.18
CA VAL A 202 -12.67 13.84 -4.46
C VAL A 202 -11.84 12.71 -3.86
N GLY A 203 -12.41 11.94 -2.94
CA GLY A 203 -11.76 10.85 -2.25
C GLY A 203 -11.25 9.70 -3.11
N LEU A 204 -11.09 8.54 -2.50
CA LEU A 204 -10.63 7.32 -3.19
C LEU A 204 -11.60 6.91 -4.31
N VAL A 205 -12.91 7.00 -4.05
CA VAL A 205 -14.02 6.65 -4.96
C VAL A 205 -14.89 7.89 -5.21
N ASN A 206 -15.23 8.16 -6.46
CA ASN A 206 -16.13 9.26 -6.82
C ASN A 206 -17.61 8.91 -6.56
N LEU A 207 -18.05 7.76 -7.06
CA LEU A 207 -19.42 7.28 -6.87
C LEU A 207 -19.40 5.80 -6.51
N ALA A 208 -19.98 5.41 -5.38
CA ALA A 208 -20.22 4.02 -5.02
C ALA A 208 -21.67 3.63 -5.32
N GLU A 209 -21.85 2.55 -6.09
CA GLU A 209 -23.16 2.01 -6.45
C GLU A 209 -23.60 0.93 -5.46
N GLY A 210 -24.49 1.29 -4.54
CA GLY A 210 -24.94 0.43 -3.45
C GLY A 210 -25.68 -0.85 -3.87
N GLU A 211 -26.44 -0.81 -4.98
CA GLU A 211 -27.16 -2.00 -5.49
C GLU A 211 -26.27 -3.21 -5.79
N HIS A 212 -24.96 -2.98 -5.91
CA HIS A 212 -23.94 -3.99 -6.14
C HIS A 212 -23.05 -4.23 -4.91
N ASN A 213 -23.51 -3.86 -3.71
CA ASN A 213 -22.81 -4.07 -2.42
C ASN A 213 -21.36 -3.54 -2.44
N ALA A 214 -21.18 -2.27 -2.77
CA ALA A 214 -19.88 -1.63 -2.72
C ALA A 214 -19.32 -1.68 -1.28
N LEU A 215 -18.17 -2.32 -1.10
CA LEU A 215 -17.51 -2.50 0.20
C LEU A 215 -16.08 -1.97 0.15
N ILE A 216 -15.73 -1.13 1.11
CA ILE A 216 -14.33 -0.75 1.38
C ILE A 216 -14.03 -1.12 2.83
N GLN A 217 -13.00 -1.94 3.04
CA GLN A 217 -12.70 -2.40 4.39
C GLN A 217 -11.20 -2.50 4.67
N ASN A 218 -10.86 -2.47 5.98
CA ASN A 218 -9.50 -2.69 6.50
C ASN A 218 -8.45 -1.73 5.90
N LEU A 219 -8.80 -0.46 5.72
CA LEU A 219 -7.98 0.53 4.99
C LEU A 219 -7.89 1.86 5.74
N GLY A 220 -6.68 2.44 5.82
CA GLY A 220 -6.45 3.81 6.26
C GLY A 220 -6.20 4.76 5.09
N ILE A 221 -6.72 6.00 5.14
CA ILE A 221 -6.33 7.10 4.25
C ILE A 221 -5.70 8.20 5.09
N ILE A 222 -4.41 8.43 4.88
CA ILE A 222 -3.61 9.35 5.70
C ILE A 222 -2.84 10.34 4.81
N ASP A 223 -2.35 11.43 5.40
CA ASP A 223 -1.52 12.45 4.71
C ASP A 223 -2.04 12.80 3.30
N SER A 224 -3.36 12.98 3.15
CA SER A 224 -4.05 13.15 1.88
C SER A 224 -4.86 14.43 1.86
N TYR A 225 -5.01 15.06 0.68
CA TYR A 225 -5.73 16.30 0.49
C TYR A 225 -6.72 16.19 -0.66
N PHE A 226 -7.98 16.47 -0.35
CA PHE A 226 -9.02 16.48 -1.36
C PHE A 226 -9.78 17.80 -1.32
N ALA A 227 -9.83 18.52 -2.44
CA ALA A 227 -10.52 19.80 -2.54
C ALA A 227 -11.34 19.91 -3.82
N GLY A 228 -12.64 20.13 -3.69
CA GLY A 228 -13.58 20.13 -4.79
C GLY A 228 -14.72 21.11 -4.67
N ASN A 229 -15.52 21.27 -5.75
CA ASN A 229 -16.73 22.08 -5.78
C ASN A 229 -18.01 21.26 -5.54
N GLY A 230 -17.89 19.95 -5.39
CA GLY A 230 -18.99 19.00 -5.17
C GLY A 230 -18.93 18.35 -3.81
N TYR A 231 -19.41 17.10 -3.75
CA TYR A 231 -19.30 16.27 -2.56
C TYR A 231 -17.85 15.79 -2.38
N VAL A 232 -17.32 15.89 -1.16
CA VAL A 232 -15.96 15.48 -0.83
C VAL A 232 -15.97 14.60 0.40
N GLY A 233 -15.42 13.37 0.28
CA GLY A 233 -15.19 12.44 1.37
C GLY A 233 -13.87 11.71 1.15
N SER A 234 -13.18 11.28 2.19
CA SER A 234 -11.86 10.63 2.01
C SER A 234 -11.96 9.30 1.26
N PHE A 235 -12.94 8.48 1.55
CA PHE A 235 -13.17 7.21 0.87
C PHE A 235 -14.12 7.36 -0.33
N ILE A 236 -15.26 7.98 -0.13
CA ILE A 236 -16.33 8.04 -1.14
C ILE A 236 -16.85 9.48 -1.22
N ALA A 237 -16.88 10.05 -2.41
CA ALA A 237 -17.49 11.37 -2.58
C ALA A 237 -19.03 11.29 -2.53
N ASN A 238 -19.63 10.29 -3.18
CA ASN A 238 -21.07 10.12 -3.24
C ASN A 238 -21.46 8.65 -3.29
N THR A 239 -22.61 8.29 -2.70
CA THR A 239 -23.21 6.96 -2.90
C THR A 239 -24.50 7.09 -3.74
N LEU A 240 -24.88 6.00 -4.39
CA LEU A 240 -26.13 5.87 -5.14
C LEU A 240 -26.75 4.49 -4.87
N GLY A 241 -27.99 4.46 -4.39
CA GLY A 241 -28.67 3.22 -4.01
C GLY A 241 -28.34 2.74 -2.61
N PHE A 242 -28.66 1.49 -2.30
CA PHE A 242 -28.52 0.88 -0.97
C PHE A 242 -27.36 -0.11 -0.91
N GLY A 243 -26.81 -0.36 0.30
CA GLY A 243 -25.87 -1.45 0.55
C GLY A 243 -24.39 -1.08 0.43
N THR A 244 -24.04 0.22 0.27
CA THR A 244 -22.64 0.65 0.40
C THR A 244 -22.15 0.48 1.84
N SER A 245 -20.96 -0.07 2.02
CA SER A 245 -20.38 -0.33 3.35
C SER A 245 -18.94 0.14 3.47
N LEU A 246 -18.63 0.80 4.58
CA LEU A 246 -17.28 1.09 5.05
C LEU A 246 -17.07 0.35 6.37
N LYS A 247 -16.08 -0.55 6.44
CA LYS A 247 -15.80 -1.37 7.63
C LYS A 247 -14.32 -1.34 7.99
N ASN A 248 -14.00 -1.10 9.26
CA ASN A 248 -12.63 -1.05 9.75
C ASN A 248 -11.76 -0.03 8.99
N VAL A 249 -12.26 1.19 8.86
CA VAL A 249 -11.59 2.25 8.07
C VAL A 249 -11.34 3.50 8.90
N TYR A 250 -10.29 4.24 8.55
CA TYR A 250 -10.05 5.53 9.18
C TYR A 250 -9.41 6.52 8.22
N SER A 251 -9.55 7.81 8.53
CA SER A 251 -8.87 8.84 7.76
C SER A 251 -8.38 10.00 8.63
N THR A 252 -7.21 10.53 8.25
CA THR A 252 -6.61 11.75 8.80
C THR A 252 -6.41 12.81 7.71
N ALA A 253 -7.09 12.68 6.58
CA ALA A 253 -6.98 13.57 5.44
C ALA A 253 -7.51 14.98 5.74
N THR A 254 -7.08 15.97 4.95
CA THR A 254 -7.74 17.27 4.85
C THR A 254 -8.72 17.27 3.68
N LEU A 255 -9.96 17.67 3.94
CA LEU A 255 -11.04 17.70 2.97
C LEU A 255 -11.62 19.11 2.89
N ASP A 256 -11.69 19.68 1.68
CA ASP A 256 -12.19 21.04 1.44
C ASP A 256 -13.24 21.04 0.32
N SER A 257 -14.46 21.47 0.62
CA SER A 257 -15.52 21.63 -0.38
C SER A 257 -16.05 23.04 -0.41
N ARG A 258 -15.95 23.69 -1.58
CA ARG A 258 -16.47 25.05 -1.79
C ARG A 258 -17.94 25.12 -2.16
N GLY A 259 -18.58 24.03 -2.54
CA GLY A 259 -19.89 24.09 -3.16
C GLY A 259 -20.97 23.21 -2.58
N SER A 260 -20.66 22.25 -1.71
CA SER A 260 -21.61 21.22 -1.28
C SER A 260 -21.28 20.65 0.09
N TYR A 261 -21.54 19.37 0.29
CA TYR A 261 -21.28 18.66 1.52
C TYR A 261 -19.84 18.14 1.57
N VAL A 262 -19.23 18.21 2.75
CA VAL A 262 -17.99 17.52 3.08
C VAL A 262 -18.20 16.59 4.27
N GLY A 263 -17.71 15.36 4.17
CA GLY A 263 -17.74 14.37 5.25
C GLY A 263 -16.42 13.65 5.39
N GLY A 264 -16.00 13.37 6.60
CA GLY A 264 -14.70 12.79 6.87
C GLY A 264 -14.42 11.50 6.09
N LEU A 265 -15.42 10.64 5.97
CA LEU A 265 -15.33 9.37 5.25
C LEU A 265 -16.13 9.39 3.93
N VAL A 266 -17.37 9.90 3.96
CA VAL A 266 -18.27 9.96 2.81
C VAL A 266 -18.81 11.38 2.64
N GLY A 267 -18.68 11.95 1.44
CA GLY A 267 -19.15 13.32 1.17
C GLY A 267 -20.68 13.42 1.21
N TYR A 268 -21.40 12.54 0.52
CA TYR A 268 -22.85 12.48 0.56
C TYR A 268 -23.38 11.07 0.34
N ALA A 269 -24.21 10.59 1.25
CA ALA A 269 -24.85 9.29 1.16
C ALA A 269 -26.32 9.44 0.78
N ARG A 270 -26.68 9.03 -0.45
CA ARG A 270 -28.04 9.16 -0.97
C ARG A 270 -28.57 7.88 -1.58
N VAL A 271 -29.89 7.76 -1.57
CA VAL A 271 -30.64 6.81 -2.38
C VAL A 271 -31.12 7.49 -3.67
N GLN A 272 -31.27 6.71 -4.73
CA GLN A 272 -31.79 7.24 -5.99
C GLN A 272 -33.21 7.77 -5.81
N GLN A 273 -33.53 8.94 -6.36
CA GLN A 273 -34.81 9.62 -6.20
C GLN A 273 -36.01 8.79 -6.66
N ASP A 274 -35.81 7.87 -7.62
CA ASP A 274 -36.87 6.98 -8.15
C ASP A 274 -37.37 5.96 -7.11
N TYR A 275 -36.62 5.73 -6.02
CA TYR A 275 -37.07 4.88 -4.90
C TYR A 275 -37.95 5.63 -3.88
N CYS A 276 -38.00 6.95 -3.98
CA CYS A 276 -38.78 7.82 -3.09
C CYS A 276 -40.07 8.32 -3.74
N ILE A 277 -40.34 7.95 -5.00
CA ILE A 277 -41.53 8.39 -5.70
C ILE A 277 -42.64 7.34 -5.59
N ASP A 278 -43.63 7.68 -4.81
CA ASP A 278 -45.07 7.38 -4.99
C ASP A 278 -45.55 5.95 -4.71
N VAL A 279 -45.70 5.65 -3.43
CA VAL A 279 -46.65 4.61 -3.02
C VAL A 279 -48.08 5.15 -2.80
N THR A 280 -48.30 6.45 -3.03
CA THR A 280 -49.59 7.14 -2.69
C THR A 280 -50.58 7.24 -3.81
N LEU A 281 -50.29 6.88 -5.05
CA LEU A 281 -51.23 6.89 -6.15
C LEU A 281 -51.31 5.55 -6.88
N GLU A 282 -52.36 4.80 -6.62
CA GLU A 282 -53.08 3.77 -7.43
C GLU A 282 -52.36 3.18 -8.69
N THR A 283 -51.05 2.99 -8.68
CA THR A 283 -50.36 2.23 -9.70
C THR A 283 -50.26 0.77 -9.29
N PRO A 284 -50.60 -0.17 -10.15
CA PRO A 284 -50.54 -1.59 -9.82
C PRO A 284 -49.08 -1.97 -9.45
N ILE A 285 -48.95 -2.70 -8.35
CA ILE A 285 -47.75 -3.24 -7.71
C ILE A 285 -46.78 -3.95 -8.71
N SER A 286 -47.15 -4.14 -9.97
CA SER A 286 -46.31 -4.75 -11.01
C SER A 286 -45.17 -3.88 -11.56
N LYS A 287 -45.06 -2.59 -11.14
CA LYS A 287 -44.00 -1.66 -11.55
C LYS A 287 -43.19 -1.07 -10.38
N ALA A 288 -43.56 -1.37 -9.12
CA ALA A 288 -42.69 -1.05 -8.01
C ALA A 288 -41.42 -1.92 -8.09
N PRO A 289 -40.20 -1.34 -7.87
CA PRO A 289 -39.02 -2.15 -7.75
C PRO A 289 -39.27 -3.24 -6.71
N ARG A 290 -38.87 -4.47 -6.97
CA ARG A 290 -39.08 -5.65 -6.10
C ARG A 290 -38.58 -5.48 -4.65
N ALA A 291 -37.91 -4.38 -4.34
CA ALA A 291 -37.38 -4.04 -3.02
C ALA A 291 -38.42 -3.57 -2.02
N ALA A 292 -39.65 -3.19 -2.43
CA ALA A 292 -40.66 -2.63 -1.51
C ALA A 292 -41.38 -3.66 -0.62
N ASN A 293 -41.18 -4.95 -0.82
CA ASN A 293 -41.90 -6.02 -0.07
C ASN A 293 -41.06 -6.87 0.89
N THR A 294 -39.79 -6.54 1.10
CA THR A 294 -39.00 -7.15 2.16
C THR A 294 -38.41 -6.05 3.02
N TYR A 295 -39.10 -5.71 4.11
CA TYR A 295 -38.52 -4.94 5.23
C TYR A 295 -37.36 -5.76 5.84
N ASP A 296 -36.25 -5.78 5.16
CA ASP A 296 -34.99 -6.23 5.70
C ASP A 296 -34.22 -4.97 6.14
N ASN A 297 -33.57 -5.00 7.31
CA ASN A 297 -32.80 -3.88 7.88
C ASN A 297 -31.58 -3.45 7.06
N ASN A 298 -31.49 -3.85 5.79
CA ASN A 298 -30.36 -3.65 4.86
C ASN A 298 -30.55 -2.49 3.86
N HIS A 299 -31.56 -1.65 4.03
CA HIS A 299 -31.87 -0.55 3.09
C HIS A 299 -31.19 0.79 3.48
N ASN A 300 -29.92 0.75 3.87
CA ASN A 300 -29.17 1.94 4.21
C ASN A 300 -28.37 2.45 2.99
N ALA A 301 -28.31 3.78 2.81
CA ALA A 301 -27.47 4.38 1.77
C ALA A 301 -25.98 4.05 2.01
N VAL A 302 -25.55 4.13 3.28
CA VAL A 302 -24.23 3.66 3.71
C VAL A 302 -24.30 3.08 5.12
N THR A 303 -23.56 1.98 5.33
CA THR A 303 -23.24 1.44 6.66
C THR A 303 -21.77 1.74 6.96
N VAL A 304 -21.49 2.36 8.09
CA VAL A 304 -20.15 2.69 8.58
C VAL A 304 -19.93 1.96 9.89
N GLU A 305 -19.00 1.01 9.90
CA GLU A 305 -18.73 0.15 11.07
C GLU A 305 -17.24 0.16 11.42
N ASN A 306 -16.93 0.27 12.72
CA ASN A 306 -15.56 0.34 13.23
C ASN A 306 -14.73 1.37 12.45
N ALA A 307 -15.09 2.64 12.54
CA ALA A 307 -14.46 3.67 11.72
C ALA A 307 -14.29 4.99 12.47
N TYR A 308 -13.30 5.78 12.07
CA TYR A 308 -13.14 7.12 12.61
C TYR A 308 -12.55 8.11 11.60
N PHE A 309 -12.78 9.38 11.89
CA PHE A 309 -12.14 10.49 11.23
C PHE A 309 -11.41 11.39 12.23
N ALA A 310 -10.12 11.66 11.98
CA ALA A 310 -9.25 12.48 12.81
C ALA A 310 -8.44 13.51 11.99
N GLY A 311 -8.94 13.90 10.81
CA GLY A 311 -8.33 14.88 9.93
C GLY A 311 -8.97 16.27 10.05
N HIS A 312 -8.92 17.05 8.97
CA HIS A 312 -9.42 18.42 8.92
C HIS A 312 -10.51 18.58 7.83
N LEU A 313 -11.64 19.18 8.18
CA LEU A 313 -12.79 19.40 7.29
C LEU A 313 -13.03 20.90 7.09
N ILE A 314 -13.16 21.32 5.83
CA ILE A 314 -13.47 22.71 5.44
C ILE A 314 -14.62 22.68 4.44
N GLY A 315 -15.71 23.42 4.71
CA GLY A 315 -16.81 23.40 3.76
C GLY A 315 -18.02 24.28 4.11
N TYR A 316 -19.05 24.21 3.28
CA TYR A 316 -20.32 24.87 3.55
C TYR A 316 -21.13 24.06 4.57
N ARG A 317 -21.39 22.79 4.26
CA ARG A 317 -22.10 21.83 5.09
C ARG A 317 -21.18 20.70 5.44
N VAL A 318 -20.89 20.57 6.71
CA VAL A 318 -19.86 19.68 7.21
C VAL A 318 -20.48 18.63 8.12
N GLY A 319 -20.27 17.34 7.78
CA GLY A 319 -20.55 16.22 8.67
C GLY A 319 -19.24 15.52 9.06
N GLY A 320 -19.02 15.26 10.34
CA GLY A 320 -17.76 14.72 10.84
C GLY A 320 -17.37 13.38 10.21
N LEU A 321 -18.35 12.49 9.99
CA LEU A 321 -18.14 11.20 9.31
C LEU A 321 -18.74 11.19 7.90
N VAL A 322 -20.00 11.61 7.76
CA VAL A 322 -20.72 11.69 6.47
C VAL A 322 -21.24 13.10 6.29
N GLY A 323 -20.94 13.74 5.18
CA GLY A 323 -21.31 15.13 4.93
C GLY A 323 -22.82 15.38 5.00
N GLY A 324 -23.61 14.51 4.42
CA GLY A 324 -25.05 14.50 4.53
C GLY A 324 -25.64 13.14 4.19
N THR A 325 -26.70 12.74 4.92
CA THR A 325 -27.40 11.49 4.66
C THR A 325 -28.85 11.51 5.15
N ASP A 326 -29.69 10.70 4.54
CA ASP A 326 -31.08 10.47 4.97
C ASP A 326 -31.20 9.12 5.70
N PHE A 327 -30.44 8.09 5.29
CA PHE A 327 -30.56 6.71 5.75
C PHE A 327 -29.19 6.08 5.86
N SER A 328 -28.58 6.12 7.03
CA SER A 328 -27.26 5.51 7.25
C SER A 328 -27.18 4.88 8.63
N VAL A 329 -26.32 3.91 8.75
CA VAL A 329 -26.03 3.21 10.00
C VAL A 329 -24.58 3.46 10.38
N PHE A 330 -24.36 3.94 11.58
CA PHE A 330 -23.07 4.14 12.21
C PHE A 330 -22.93 3.19 13.40
N LYS A 331 -21.91 2.34 13.42
CA LYS A 331 -21.64 1.40 14.53
C LYS A 331 -20.17 1.47 14.93
N ASN A 332 -19.91 1.64 16.23
CA ASN A 332 -18.54 1.74 16.76
C ASN A 332 -17.70 2.76 16.01
N THR A 333 -18.18 3.97 15.91
CA THR A 333 -17.55 5.04 15.11
C THR A 333 -17.30 6.28 15.95
N PHE A 334 -16.37 7.13 15.51
CA PHE A 334 -16.20 8.42 16.14
C PHE A 334 -15.58 9.49 15.23
N PHE A 335 -15.84 10.75 15.61
CA PHE A 335 -15.22 11.93 15.03
C PHE A 335 -14.41 12.69 16.10
N VAL A 336 -13.10 12.87 15.83
CA VAL A 336 -12.17 13.66 16.67
C VAL A 336 -11.32 14.64 15.84
N GLY A 337 -11.65 14.80 14.56
CA GLY A 337 -11.01 15.75 13.66
C GLY A 337 -11.37 17.21 13.98
N THR A 338 -10.87 18.12 13.16
CA THR A 338 -11.24 19.55 13.21
C THR A 338 -12.17 19.91 12.05
N ALA A 339 -13.01 20.94 12.23
CA ALA A 339 -13.98 21.32 11.21
C ALA A 339 -14.14 22.85 11.13
N GLU A 340 -14.17 23.38 9.90
CA GLU A 340 -14.48 24.76 9.53
C GLU A 340 -15.72 24.78 8.63
N ALA A 341 -16.90 25.01 9.22
CA ALA A 341 -18.17 25.08 8.49
C ALA A 341 -18.61 26.53 8.26
N LYS A 342 -18.98 26.86 7.02
CA LYS A 342 -19.49 28.18 6.67
C LYS A 342 -20.99 28.35 6.89
N GLU A 343 -21.75 27.27 6.79
CA GLU A 343 -23.19 27.24 6.97
C GLU A 343 -23.58 26.37 8.17
N ASN A 344 -23.39 25.05 8.05
CA ASN A 344 -23.83 24.10 9.07
C ASN A 344 -22.76 23.07 9.35
N PHE A 345 -22.62 22.69 10.63
CA PHE A 345 -21.79 21.58 11.08
C PHE A 345 -22.63 20.58 11.90
N SER A 346 -22.38 19.29 11.69
CA SER A 346 -22.82 18.22 12.59
C SER A 346 -21.65 17.24 12.80
N ALA A 347 -21.44 16.83 14.03
CA ALA A 347 -20.29 15.99 14.38
C ALA A 347 -20.32 14.60 13.72
N ILE A 348 -21.48 14.08 13.35
CA ILE A 348 -21.60 12.79 12.66
C ILE A 348 -22.02 12.97 11.21
N SER A 349 -23.20 13.55 10.96
CA SER A 349 -23.71 13.82 9.62
C SER A 349 -24.73 14.95 9.61
N GLN A 350 -24.81 15.68 8.51
CA GLN A 350 -25.95 16.57 8.22
C GLN A 350 -27.13 15.76 7.72
N LYS A 351 -28.35 16.28 7.92
CA LYS A 351 -29.54 15.72 7.27
C LYS A 351 -29.45 15.89 5.76
N GLY A 352 -29.81 14.84 5.02
CA GLY A 352 -29.83 14.86 3.56
C GLY A 352 -30.95 15.76 3.01
N LEU A 353 -30.85 16.02 1.71
CA LEU A 353 -31.82 16.88 0.99
C LEU A 353 -32.94 16.05 0.34
N THR A 354 -32.98 14.76 0.51
CA THR A 354 -33.97 13.92 -0.15
C THR A 354 -35.36 14.09 0.43
N GLN A 355 -36.33 14.15 -0.45
CA GLN A 355 -37.74 14.38 -0.13
C GLN A 355 -38.45 13.07 0.33
N CYS A 356 -37.74 12.06 0.79
CA CYS A 356 -38.36 10.84 1.30
C CYS A 356 -38.97 11.01 2.69
N GLN A 357 -39.75 12.07 2.92
CA GLN A 357 -40.36 12.37 4.22
C GLN A 357 -41.49 11.42 4.64
N ASP A 358 -41.99 10.60 3.71
CA ASP A 358 -43.14 9.74 3.94
C ASP A 358 -42.80 8.35 4.47
N PHE A 359 -41.52 8.06 4.77
CA PHE A 359 -41.11 6.79 5.35
C PHE A 359 -40.65 6.97 6.82
N PRO A 360 -41.52 6.90 7.81
CA PRO A 360 -41.20 7.20 9.21
C PRO A 360 -40.22 6.21 9.85
N ASP A 361 -40.04 5.02 9.26
CA ASP A 361 -39.11 3.99 9.73
C ASP A 361 -37.68 4.16 9.17
N TRP A 362 -37.48 5.02 8.21
CA TRP A 362 -36.19 5.29 7.59
C TRP A 362 -35.47 6.39 8.37
N LYS A 363 -34.53 6.01 9.18
CA LYS A 363 -33.78 6.92 10.03
C LYS A 363 -32.29 6.63 10.02
N VAL A 364 -31.51 7.63 10.37
CA VAL A 364 -30.11 7.42 10.71
C VAL A 364 -30.01 6.73 12.06
N VAL A 365 -29.21 5.68 12.14
CA VAL A 365 -28.93 4.93 13.35
C VAL A 365 -27.47 5.14 13.74
N ALA A 366 -27.24 5.59 14.97
CA ALA A 366 -25.90 5.85 15.52
C ALA A 366 -25.69 5.02 16.79
N GLU A 367 -25.25 3.75 16.63
CA GLU A 367 -24.96 2.83 17.72
C GLU A 367 -23.50 2.95 18.16
N ASN A 368 -23.24 3.16 19.44
CA ASN A 368 -21.87 3.25 19.98
C ASN A 368 -21.01 4.24 19.19
N THR A 369 -21.57 5.40 18.87
CA THR A 369 -20.97 6.43 18.01
C THR A 369 -20.66 7.68 18.84
N PHE A 370 -19.43 8.23 18.73
CA PHE A 370 -18.94 9.26 19.64
C PHE A 370 -18.39 10.47 18.89
N TYR A 371 -18.42 11.63 19.56
CA TYR A 371 -17.78 12.87 19.10
C TYR A 371 -17.35 13.72 20.30
N LEU A 372 -16.42 14.65 20.08
CA LEU A 372 -15.91 15.53 21.12
C LEU A 372 -16.97 16.51 21.61
N ASP A 373 -17.00 16.82 22.91
CA ASP A 373 -17.88 17.77 23.59
C ASP A 373 -17.70 19.23 23.14
N SER A 374 -16.61 19.53 22.43
CA SER A 374 -16.41 20.82 21.74
C SER A 374 -17.32 21.01 20.51
N TYR A 375 -18.02 19.96 20.07
CA TYR A 375 -18.91 19.98 18.91
C TYR A 375 -20.37 19.77 19.31
N THR A 376 -21.27 20.23 18.45
CA THR A 376 -22.70 19.96 18.54
C THR A 376 -23.09 18.87 17.54
N ASN A 377 -24.09 18.06 17.89
CA ASN A 377 -24.71 17.10 16.96
C ASN A 377 -26.22 17.18 17.19
N ASP A 378 -26.88 17.97 16.42
CA ASP A 378 -28.28 18.35 16.68
C ASP A 378 -29.30 17.38 16.08
N GLU A 379 -28.85 16.37 15.29
CA GLU A 379 -29.78 15.62 14.44
C GLU A 379 -29.87 14.11 14.75
N PHE A 380 -28.88 13.51 15.45
CA PHE A 380 -28.82 12.05 15.67
C PHE A 380 -28.40 11.69 17.09
N GLU A 381 -28.87 10.53 17.58
CA GLU A 381 -28.59 10.02 18.93
C GLU A 381 -27.14 9.48 19.08
N ALA A 382 -26.13 10.28 18.78
CA ALA A 382 -24.73 9.95 19.04
C ALA A 382 -24.30 10.43 20.42
N SER A 383 -23.26 9.80 20.98
CA SER A 383 -22.77 10.06 22.34
C SER A 383 -21.69 11.12 22.35
N VAL A 384 -21.93 12.22 23.05
CA VAL A 384 -20.91 13.23 23.38
C VAL A 384 -19.87 12.63 24.32
N SER A 385 -18.58 12.93 24.09
CA SER A 385 -17.48 12.46 24.94
C SER A 385 -16.41 13.55 25.08
N THR A 386 -15.82 13.67 26.27
CA THR A 386 -14.74 14.63 26.51
C THR A 386 -13.43 14.17 25.85
N ALA A 387 -12.52 15.10 25.62
CA ALA A 387 -11.16 14.75 25.18
C ALA A 387 -10.46 13.82 26.17
N THR A 388 -10.73 13.98 27.49
CA THR A 388 -10.24 13.08 28.54
C THR A 388 -10.79 11.67 28.34
N ALA A 389 -12.09 11.49 28.08
CA ALA A 389 -12.69 10.18 27.86
C ALA A 389 -12.15 9.46 26.61
N PHE A 390 -11.74 10.21 25.60
CA PHE A 390 -11.03 9.66 24.45
C PHE A 390 -9.61 9.20 24.79
N SER A 391 -8.89 9.87 25.69
CA SER A 391 -7.49 9.59 26.02
C SER A 391 -7.32 8.63 27.22
N ASP A 392 -8.30 8.51 28.12
CA ASP A 392 -8.22 7.69 29.36
C ASP A 392 -8.70 6.24 29.18
N GLY A 393 -9.14 5.87 27.98
CA GLY A 393 -9.63 4.52 27.66
C GLY A 393 -11.13 4.32 27.82
N SER A 394 -11.88 5.30 28.33
CA SER A 394 -13.35 5.18 28.53
C SER A 394 -14.12 4.97 27.22
N VAL A 395 -13.70 5.63 26.14
CA VAL A 395 -14.27 5.43 24.79
C VAL A 395 -13.78 4.10 24.21
N LEU A 396 -12.50 3.74 24.42
CA LEU A 396 -11.95 2.45 23.98
C LEU A 396 -12.78 1.27 24.52
N GLU A 397 -13.09 1.26 25.81
CA GLU A 397 -13.88 0.19 26.45
C GLU A 397 -15.23 0.01 25.75
N LYS A 398 -15.94 1.09 25.47
CA LYS A 398 -17.22 1.05 24.76
C LYS A 398 -17.08 0.51 23.33
N LEU A 399 -16.06 0.96 22.59
CA LEU A 399 -15.80 0.50 21.22
C LEU A 399 -15.44 -1.00 21.20
N VAL A 400 -14.62 -1.48 22.13
CA VAL A 400 -14.27 -2.90 22.25
C VAL A 400 -15.50 -3.73 22.57
N ASN A 401 -16.33 -3.30 23.53
CA ASN A 401 -17.55 -4.02 23.92
C ASN A 401 -18.62 -4.02 22.80
N GLY A 402 -18.63 -3.00 21.94
CA GLY A 402 -19.54 -2.93 20.80
C GLY A 402 -19.06 -3.67 19.54
N SER A 403 -17.80 -4.10 19.51
CA SER A 403 -17.20 -4.75 18.33
C SER A 403 -17.26 -6.27 18.44
N SER A 404 -17.44 -6.94 17.30
CA SER A 404 -17.46 -8.41 17.22
C SER A 404 -16.08 -9.04 17.46
N TYR A 405 -15.00 -8.27 17.34
CA TYR A 405 -13.61 -8.71 17.49
C TYR A 405 -12.73 -7.55 17.99
N PRO A 406 -11.54 -7.83 18.58
CA PRO A 406 -10.72 -6.84 19.27
C PRO A 406 -9.91 -5.99 18.29
N ILE A 407 -10.60 -5.20 17.45
CA ILE A 407 -9.97 -4.34 16.46
C ILE A 407 -9.51 -2.99 17.04
N TRP A 408 -10.03 -2.58 18.17
CA TRP A 408 -9.69 -1.31 18.79
C TRP A 408 -8.55 -1.44 19.78
N THR A 409 -7.62 -0.51 19.76
CA THR A 409 -6.46 -0.42 20.67
C THR A 409 -6.15 1.01 21.04
N GLN A 410 -5.51 1.20 22.19
CA GLN A 410 -5.03 2.52 22.61
C GLN A 410 -3.92 2.34 23.66
N GLU A 411 -2.85 3.11 23.55
CA GLU A 411 -1.91 3.31 24.65
C GLU A 411 -2.45 4.42 25.54
N VAL A 412 -3.23 4.01 26.58
CA VAL A 412 -3.96 4.93 27.47
C VAL A 412 -3.01 5.92 28.12
N GLY A 413 -3.38 7.20 28.06
CA GLY A 413 -2.56 8.32 28.58
C GLY A 413 -1.48 8.83 27.62
N LYS A 414 -1.28 8.16 26.47
CA LYS A 414 -0.36 8.60 25.41
C LYS A 414 -1.10 8.88 24.10
N ASP A 415 -1.94 7.96 23.66
CA ASP A 415 -2.78 8.18 22.49
C ASP A 415 -3.96 9.09 22.84
N ALA A 416 -4.20 10.10 22.00
CA ALA A 416 -5.31 11.04 22.19
C ALA A 416 -6.69 10.39 22.00
N TYR A 417 -6.77 9.27 21.28
CA TYR A 417 -8.00 8.53 20.97
C TYR A 417 -7.70 7.08 20.58
N PRO A 418 -8.70 6.16 20.63
CA PRO A 418 -8.55 4.79 20.17
C PRO A 418 -8.20 4.68 18.68
N LYS A 419 -7.45 3.66 18.30
CA LYS A 419 -7.03 3.37 16.93
C LYS A 419 -7.48 1.99 16.51
N LEU A 420 -7.67 1.79 15.21
CA LEU A 420 -7.86 0.46 14.64
C LEU A 420 -6.51 -0.27 14.58
N ASN A 421 -6.49 -1.54 14.97
CA ASN A 421 -5.27 -2.35 14.98
C ASN A 421 -5.53 -3.75 14.43
N GLY A 422 -4.89 -4.04 13.31
CA GLY A 422 -4.94 -5.32 12.64
C GLY A 422 -6.15 -5.50 11.73
N VAL A 423 -6.13 -6.62 11.01
CA VAL A 423 -7.18 -7.05 10.09
C VAL A 423 -7.85 -8.27 10.67
N TYR A 424 -9.17 -8.30 10.61
CA TYR A 424 -9.97 -9.45 11.03
C TYR A 424 -10.99 -9.77 9.95
N TYR A 425 -11.16 -11.05 9.68
CA TYR A 425 -12.13 -11.57 8.72
C TYR A 425 -13.16 -12.43 9.42
N ASP A 426 -14.42 -12.30 9.06
CA ASP A 426 -15.53 -13.06 9.62
C ASP A 426 -15.49 -14.51 9.13
N ILE A 427 -15.89 -15.43 10.03
CA ILE A 427 -16.11 -16.84 9.72
C ILE A 427 -17.59 -17.16 9.98
N ALA A 428 -18.30 -17.54 8.94
CA ALA A 428 -19.67 -18.02 9.03
C ALA A 428 -19.70 -19.55 8.93
N TYR A 429 -20.53 -20.19 9.76
CA TYR A 429 -20.70 -21.64 9.79
C TYR A 429 -22.15 -22.00 9.47
N ASP A 430 -22.35 -22.75 8.40
CA ASP A 430 -23.63 -23.39 8.08
C ASP A 430 -23.63 -24.81 8.67
N LEU A 431 -24.31 -24.97 9.77
CA LEU A 431 -24.26 -26.20 10.58
C LEU A 431 -25.31 -27.23 10.16
N ALA A 432 -26.24 -26.91 9.27
CA ALA A 432 -27.32 -27.78 8.83
C ALA A 432 -28.03 -28.46 10.03
N GLY A 433 -28.30 -27.71 11.11
CA GLY A 433 -28.93 -28.20 12.34
C GLY A 433 -27.98 -28.82 13.34
N GLY A 434 -26.66 -28.76 13.14
CA GLY A 434 -25.64 -29.12 14.13
C GLY A 434 -25.33 -28.00 15.12
N VAL A 435 -24.39 -28.25 16.02
CA VAL A 435 -23.85 -27.32 17.02
C VAL A 435 -22.36 -27.16 16.74
N ASN A 436 -21.90 -25.91 16.58
CA ASN A 436 -20.48 -25.63 16.39
C ASN A 436 -19.67 -25.95 17.65
N ASP A 437 -18.40 -26.31 17.48
CA ASP A 437 -17.47 -26.36 18.61
C ASP A 437 -17.21 -24.94 19.10
N SER A 438 -17.23 -24.72 20.41
CA SER A 438 -17.02 -23.39 21.01
C SER A 438 -15.61 -22.82 20.79
N VAL A 439 -14.66 -23.67 20.42
CA VAL A 439 -13.28 -23.26 20.08
C VAL A 439 -13.19 -22.75 18.65
N ASN A 440 -14.14 -23.09 17.77
CA ASN A 440 -14.17 -22.54 16.42
C ASN A 440 -14.50 -21.04 16.48
N PRO A 441 -13.58 -20.16 16.05
CA PRO A 441 -13.78 -18.72 16.17
C PRO A 441 -14.80 -18.21 15.15
N SER A 442 -15.48 -17.12 15.48
CA SER A 442 -16.35 -16.39 14.53
C SER A 442 -15.57 -15.43 13.60
N TYR A 443 -14.29 -15.28 13.85
CA TYR A 443 -13.38 -14.45 13.05
C TYR A 443 -11.95 -15.01 13.11
N TYR A 444 -11.09 -14.57 12.18
CA TYR A 444 -9.67 -14.90 12.19
C TYR A 444 -8.82 -13.71 11.79
N LYS A 445 -7.55 -13.75 12.17
CA LYS A 445 -6.54 -12.74 11.78
C LYS A 445 -5.66 -13.33 10.67
N PRO A 446 -5.29 -12.56 9.62
CA PRO A 446 -4.26 -12.97 8.67
C PRO A 446 -2.97 -13.38 9.37
N GLU A 447 -2.16 -14.20 8.71
CA GLU A 447 -0.90 -14.76 9.24
C GLU A 447 -1.08 -15.73 10.42
N GLN A 448 -2.31 -15.97 10.85
CA GLN A 448 -2.65 -16.94 11.89
C GLN A 448 -3.34 -18.13 11.26
N GLU A 449 -2.77 -19.33 11.50
CA GLU A 449 -3.44 -20.57 11.13
C GLU A 449 -4.57 -20.88 12.13
N VAL A 450 -5.76 -21.19 11.63
CA VAL A 450 -6.91 -21.58 12.45
C VAL A 450 -7.34 -23.00 12.11
N LEU A 451 -7.13 -23.92 13.02
CA LEU A 451 -7.60 -25.30 12.90
C LEU A 451 -9.09 -25.37 13.25
N LEU A 452 -9.91 -25.87 12.32
CA LEU A 452 -11.34 -26.01 12.53
C LEU A 452 -11.65 -27.30 13.29
N LYS A 453 -12.31 -27.16 14.42
CA LYS A 453 -12.80 -28.30 15.21
C LYS A 453 -14.10 -28.88 14.63
N PRO A 454 -14.30 -30.17 14.70
CA PRO A 454 -15.54 -30.79 14.26
C PRO A 454 -16.78 -30.21 15.00
N ALA A 455 -17.82 -29.92 14.25
CA ALA A 455 -19.12 -29.64 14.83
C ALA A 455 -19.77 -30.93 15.34
N SER A 456 -20.78 -30.81 16.22
CA SER A 456 -21.53 -31.93 16.76
C SER A 456 -22.99 -31.89 16.30
N LYS A 457 -23.58 -33.06 16.08
CA LYS A 457 -25.01 -33.21 15.80
C LYS A 457 -25.50 -34.54 16.34
N ASN A 458 -26.60 -34.50 17.08
CA ASN A 458 -27.12 -35.72 17.74
C ASN A 458 -27.50 -36.78 16.70
N GLY A 459 -26.85 -37.94 16.78
CA GLY A 459 -27.08 -39.09 15.90
C GLY A 459 -26.40 -39.00 14.52
N ASP A 460 -25.73 -37.94 14.21
CA ASP A 460 -24.99 -37.73 12.95
C ASP A 460 -23.48 -37.61 13.21
N VAL A 461 -22.75 -38.05 12.25
CA VAL A 461 -21.28 -37.97 12.26
C VAL A 461 -20.80 -36.83 11.37
N PHE A 462 -19.89 -36.05 11.90
CA PHE A 462 -19.29 -34.97 11.15
C PHE A 462 -18.33 -35.53 10.10
N GLU A 463 -18.63 -35.33 8.83
CA GLU A 463 -17.77 -35.74 7.70
C GLU A 463 -16.71 -34.70 7.36
N GLY A 464 -16.88 -33.45 7.77
CA GLY A 464 -15.92 -32.39 7.56
C GLY A 464 -16.56 -31.04 7.32
N TRP A 465 -15.71 -30.01 7.36
CA TRP A 465 -16.03 -28.69 6.88
C TRP A 465 -15.75 -28.58 5.37
N PHE A 466 -16.57 -27.84 4.66
CA PHE A 466 -16.43 -27.57 3.23
C PHE A 466 -16.56 -26.09 2.95
N ALA A 467 -15.83 -25.59 1.94
CA ALA A 467 -15.89 -24.19 1.51
C ALA A 467 -17.13 -23.89 0.63
N ASP A 468 -17.85 -24.92 0.18
CA ASP A 468 -19.02 -24.80 -0.70
C ASP A 468 -20.18 -25.70 -0.24
N SER A 469 -21.42 -25.29 -0.56
CA SER A 469 -22.64 -26.00 -0.18
C SER A 469 -22.86 -27.32 -0.93
N ASN A 470 -22.09 -27.61 -1.99
CA ASN A 470 -22.12 -28.87 -2.73
C ASN A 470 -21.13 -29.89 -2.16
N PHE A 471 -20.40 -29.51 -1.11
CA PHE A 471 -19.40 -30.34 -0.43
C PHE A 471 -18.30 -30.87 -1.36
N THR A 472 -17.80 -30.02 -2.25
CA THR A 472 -16.73 -30.37 -3.22
C THR A 472 -15.35 -30.02 -2.70
N THR A 473 -15.21 -28.97 -1.89
CA THR A 473 -13.94 -28.45 -1.40
C THR A 473 -13.83 -28.60 0.12
N PRO A 474 -13.21 -29.69 0.61
CA PRO A 474 -13.05 -29.91 2.05
C PRO A 474 -12.03 -28.93 2.67
N VAL A 475 -12.28 -28.53 3.93
CA VAL A 475 -11.45 -27.58 4.71
C VAL A 475 -11.19 -28.11 6.11
N GLU A 476 -9.93 -28.17 6.56
CA GLU A 476 -9.56 -28.55 7.94
C GLU A 476 -9.09 -27.33 8.75
N LYS A 477 -8.54 -26.36 8.06
CA LYS A 477 -7.97 -25.15 8.67
C LYS A 477 -8.05 -23.97 7.71
N ILE A 478 -8.01 -22.78 8.28
CA ILE A 478 -7.70 -21.56 7.58
C ILE A 478 -6.18 -21.43 7.58
N LEU A 479 -5.58 -21.22 6.42
CA LEU A 479 -4.14 -21.07 6.30
C LEU A 479 -3.72 -19.66 6.72
N ALA A 480 -2.47 -19.50 7.18
CA ALA A 480 -1.89 -18.18 7.48
C ALA A 480 -1.84 -17.25 6.25
N THR A 481 -1.87 -17.82 5.04
CA THR A 481 -1.92 -17.07 3.78
C THR A 481 -3.33 -16.67 3.33
N ASP A 482 -4.37 -17.18 4.03
CA ASP A 482 -5.75 -16.91 3.65
C ASP A 482 -6.16 -15.48 4.01
N LYS A 483 -6.96 -14.89 3.14
CA LYS A 483 -7.56 -13.55 3.30
C LYS A 483 -9.05 -13.58 2.99
N GLY A 484 -9.77 -12.56 3.46
CA GLY A 484 -11.20 -12.38 3.22
C GLY A 484 -12.10 -13.24 4.12
N ASN A 485 -13.37 -12.86 4.19
CA ASN A 485 -14.38 -13.59 4.98
C ASN A 485 -14.53 -15.02 4.48
N LYS A 486 -14.76 -15.97 5.41
CA LYS A 486 -14.92 -17.39 5.10
C LYS A 486 -16.34 -17.84 5.47
N LYS A 487 -16.88 -18.76 4.68
CA LYS A 487 -18.11 -19.49 5.01
C LYS A 487 -17.86 -20.98 4.86
N PHE A 488 -18.14 -21.74 5.94
CA PHE A 488 -17.94 -23.18 5.96
C PHE A 488 -19.26 -23.92 6.18
N PHE A 489 -19.41 -25.02 5.48
CA PHE A 489 -20.59 -25.87 5.51
C PHE A 489 -20.25 -27.20 6.19
N ALA A 490 -21.02 -27.58 7.22
CA ALA A 490 -20.87 -28.84 7.91
C ALA A 490 -21.51 -29.98 7.13
N LYS A 491 -20.79 -31.04 6.84
CA LYS A 491 -21.32 -32.25 6.25
C LYS A 491 -21.50 -33.36 7.28
N TRP A 492 -22.62 -34.03 7.23
CA TRP A 492 -23.05 -35.02 8.24
C TRP A 492 -23.33 -36.39 7.64
N LYS A 493 -22.89 -37.43 8.32
CA LYS A 493 -23.26 -38.81 8.07
C LYS A 493 -23.32 -39.59 9.41
N LYS A 494 -24.15 -40.60 9.52
CA LYS A 494 -24.22 -41.44 10.73
C LYS A 494 -23.02 -42.39 10.81
N GLY A 495 -22.35 -42.47 11.97
CA GLY A 495 -21.20 -43.37 12.12
C GLY A 495 -20.59 -43.36 13.55
N TYR A 496 -19.49 -44.08 13.70
CA TYR A 496 -18.72 -44.26 14.94
C TYR A 496 -17.49 -43.35 14.93
N SER A 497 -17.17 -42.77 16.08
CA SER A 497 -16.08 -41.80 16.20
C SER A 497 -14.70 -42.45 16.28
N ILE A 498 -13.69 -41.79 15.72
CA ILE A 498 -12.30 -42.10 15.96
C ILE A 498 -11.64 -40.91 16.58
N THR A 499 -11.17 -41.03 17.79
CA THR A 499 -10.45 -40.00 18.50
C THR A 499 -8.95 -40.16 18.28
N TYR A 500 -8.29 -39.13 17.75
CA TYR A 500 -6.85 -39.06 17.59
C TYR A 500 -6.23 -38.16 18.66
N VAL A 501 -5.53 -38.77 19.61
CA VAL A 501 -4.72 -38.03 20.58
C VAL A 501 -3.37 -37.73 19.95
N ASN A 502 -3.28 -36.59 19.27
CA ASN A 502 -2.15 -36.23 18.41
C ASN A 502 -1.35 -35.01 18.91
N ASP A 503 -1.66 -34.51 20.11
CA ASP A 503 -0.93 -33.44 20.80
C ASP A 503 -0.73 -32.20 19.91
N GLY A 504 -1.81 -31.74 19.28
CA GLY A 504 -1.82 -30.54 18.44
C GLY A 504 -1.24 -30.72 17.02
N ALA A 505 -0.91 -31.94 16.60
CA ALA A 505 -0.55 -32.22 15.22
C ALA A 505 -1.75 -32.13 14.28
N TYR A 506 -1.48 -31.90 12.99
CA TYR A 506 -2.50 -31.87 11.95
C TYR A 506 -2.18 -32.83 10.80
N SER A 507 -3.18 -33.22 10.06
CA SER A 507 -3.02 -33.90 8.75
C SER A 507 -3.58 -33.00 7.66
N SER A 508 -2.90 -32.95 6.49
CA SER A 508 -3.46 -32.22 5.36
C SER A 508 -4.80 -32.84 4.93
N ILE A 509 -5.67 -32.05 4.33
CA ILE A 509 -6.96 -32.51 3.81
C ILE A 509 -6.83 -33.72 2.89
N LEU A 510 -5.81 -33.73 2.04
CA LEU A 510 -5.56 -34.84 1.09
C LEU A 510 -4.97 -36.08 1.77
N ASN A 511 -4.50 -35.94 3.01
CA ASN A 511 -3.77 -36.99 3.74
C ASN A 511 -4.33 -37.23 5.15
N ARG A 512 -5.59 -36.86 5.42
CA ARG A 512 -6.16 -37.05 6.75
C ARG A 512 -6.66 -38.46 6.99
N ASN A 513 -6.61 -38.87 8.24
CA ASN A 513 -7.28 -40.05 8.76
C ASN A 513 -8.78 -39.79 8.96
N PRO A 514 -9.68 -40.79 8.85
CA PRO A 514 -11.08 -40.61 9.14
C PRO A 514 -11.26 -40.34 10.61
N VAL A 515 -12.09 -39.35 10.97
CA VAL A 515 -12.50 -39.08 12.38
C VAL A 515 -13.74 -39.85 12.77
N TYR A 516 -14.35 -40.52 11.80
CA TYR A 516 -15.48 -41.41 11.99
C TYR A 516 -15.41 -42.57 11.03
N ARG A 517 -16.00 -43.70 11.44
CA ARG A 517 -16.19 -44.86 10.59
C ARG A 517 -17.62 -45.31 10.61
N TYR A 518 -18.01 -45.96 9.54
CA TYR A 518 -19.33 -46.53 9.36
C TYR A 518 -19.21 -48.05 9.37
N ALA A 519 -20.33 -48.71 9.66
CA ALA A 519 -20.37 -50.16 9.64
C ALA A 519 -19.97 -50.78 8.30
N ASP A 520 -20.09 -50.01 7.20
CA ASP A 520 -19.73 -50.40 5.85
C ASP A 520 -18.36 -49.84 5.37
N SER A 521 -17.60 -49.21 6.26
CA SER A 521 -16.30 -48.66 5.91
C SER A 521 -15.31 -49.77 5.53
N ALA A 522 -14.65 -49.65 4.38
CA ALA A 522 -13.56 -50.54 4.03
C ALA A 522 -12.34 -50.38 4.93
N THR A 523 -11.43 -51.33 4.95
CA THR A 523 -10.15 -51.22 5.68
C THR A 523 -9.45 -49.90 5.28
N PHE A 524 -8.95 -49.22 6.28
CA PHE A 524 -8.26 -47.93 6.06
C PHE A 524 -6.87 -47.95 6.69
N VAL A 525 -5.84 -47.79 5.86
CA VAL A 525 -4.46 -47.63 6.34
C VAL A 525 -4.28 -46.24 6.92
N LEU A 526 -3.85 -46.17 8.19
CA LEU A 526 -3.67 -44.93 8.92
C LEU A 526 -2.52 -44.10 8.32
N LYS A 527 -2.82 -42.85 8.05
CA LYS A 527 -1.85 -41.90 7.51
C LYS A 527 -1.12 -41.16 8.61
N GLN A 528 0.08 -40.73 8.30
CA GLN A 528 0.92 -39.99 9.23
C GLN A 528 0.45 -38.54 9.36
N PRO A 529 0.20 -38.03 10.57
CA PRO A 529 0.00 -36.61 10.80
C PRO A 529 1.33 -35.86 10.74
N THR A 530 1.26 -34.55 10.68
CA THR A 530 2.45 -33.69 10.73
C THR A 530 2.40 -32.80 11.96
N LYS A 531 3.53 -32.65 12.64
CA LYS A 531 3.69 -31.75 13.77
C LYS A 531 4.99 -30.97 13.60
N SER A 532 4.92 -29.64 13.71
CA SER A 532 6.11 -28.80 13.55
C SER A 532 7.20 -29.24 14.53
N GLY A 533 8.38 -29.46 14.01
CA GLY A 533 9.54 -29.82 14.81
C GLY A 533 9.56 -31.26 15.36
N LYS A 534 8.63 -32.11 14.96
CA LYS A 534 8.55 -33.48 15.46
C LYS A 534 8.54 -34.50 14.31
N THR A 535 9.06 -35.69 14.59
CA THR A 535 8.96 -36.86 13.72
C THR A 535 7.87 -37.78 14.27
N PHE A 536 7.00 -38.25 13.39
CA PHE A 536 5.94 -39.22 13.77
C PHE A 536 6.49 -40.63 13.84
N GLU A 537 6.29 -41.30 14.98
CA GLU A 537 6.78 -42.69 15.22
C GLU A 537 5.68 -43.75 15.02
N GLY A 538 4.41 -43.37 15.05
CA GLY A 538 3.33 -44.32 14.82
C GLY A 538 2.05 -43.96 15.57
N TRP A 539 0.96 -44.62 15.16
CA TRP A 539 -0.30 -44.65 15.92
C TRP A 539 -0.32 -45.83 16.85
N TYR A 540 -0.91 -45.67 18.05
CA TYR A 540 -1.05 -46.67 19.09
C TYR A 540 -2.48 -46.71 19.60
N SER A 541 -2.98 -47.90 19.98
CA SER A 541 -4.31 -48.07 20.61
C SER A 541 -4.33 -47.71 22.09
N ASP A 542 -3.18 -47.48 22.71
CA ASP A 542 -3.02 -47.20 24.13
C ASP A 542 -2.07 -46.02 24.39
N SER A 543 -2.30 -45.31 25.50
CA SER A 543 -1.51 -44.13 25.87
C SER A 543 -0.10 -44.46 26.37
N THR A 544 0.25 -45.74 26.60
CA THR A 544 1.57 -46.21 26.99
C THR A 544 2.42 -46.59 25.78
N PHE A 545 1.85 -46.44 24.56
CA PHE A 545 2.50 -46.73 23.30
C PHE A 545 3.04 -48.16 23.17
N THR A 546 2.23 -49.13 23.60
CA THR A 546 2.63 -50.54 23.57
C THR A 546 2.08 -51.29 22.35
N THR A 547 0.86 -50.96 21.89
CA THR A 547 0.19 -51.63 20.78
C THR A 547 0.09 -50.71 19.55
N THR A 548 0.87 -50.94 18.52
CA THR A 548 0.86 -50.19 17.26
C THR A 548 -0.42 -50.49 16.46
N VAL A 549 -0.98 -49.47 15.82
CA VAL A 549 -2.10 -49.57 14.90
C VAL A 549 -1.71 -48.96 13.56
N THR A 550 -1.65 -49.78 12.51
CA THR A 550 -1.29 -49.34 11.16
C THR A 550 -2.51 -49.14 10.26
N GLU A 551 -3.60 -49.83 10.54
CA GLU A 551 -4.84 -49.76 9.76
C GLU A 551 -6.06 -49.95 10.66
N LEU A 552 -7.21 -49.49 10.21
CA LEU A 552 -8.51 -49.69 10.76
C LEU A 552 -9.26 -50.76 9.96
N PRO A 553 -9.68 -51.87 10.58
CA PRO A 553 -10.33 -52.99 9.87
C PRO A 553 -11.71 -52.61 9.33
N THR A 554 -12.25 -53.39 8.36
CA THR A 554 -13.63 -53.26 7.91
C THR A 554 -14.66 -53.55 9.02
N GLY A 555 -15.82 -52.88 8.93
CA GLY A 555 -16.98 -53.21 9.79
C GLY A 555 -16.83 -52.81 11.23
N ASN A 556 -15.98 -51.90 11.59
CA ASN A 556 -15.87 -51.40 12.95
C ASN A 556 -17.14 -50.62 13.33
N THR A 557 -17.78 -51.01 14.44
CA THR A 557 -19.03 -50.43 14.93
C THR A 557 -18.88 -49.85 16.35
N GLU A 558 -17.64 -49.61 16.79
CA GLU A 558 -17.30 -49.03 18.10
C GLU A 558 -16.43 -47.78 17.94
N ASP A 559 -16.48 -46.88 18.91
CA ASP A 559 -15.60 -45.73 18.99
C ASP A 559 -14.14 -46.17 19.21
N ILE A 560 -13.21 -45.52 18.55
CA ILE A 560 -11.77 -45.85 18.57
C ILE A 560 -11.00 -44.66 19.12
N VAL A 561 -10.00 -44.93 19.99
CA VAL A 561 -9.02 -43.93 20.42
C VAL A 561 -7.64 -44.35 19.92
N LEU A 562 -6.95 -43.44 19.22
CA LEU A 562 -5.60 -43.65 18.73
C LEU A 562 -4.67 -42.55 19.26
N TYR A 563 -3.50 -42.96 19.72
CA TYR A 563 -2.47 -42.08 20.28
C TYR A 563 -1.29 -41.94 19.31
N ALA A 564 -0.93 -40.70 18.99
CA ALA A 564 0.24 -40.42 18.14
C ALA A 564 1.49 -40.33 19.02
N LYS A 565 2.53 -41.07 18.64
CA LYS A 565 3.86 -40.98 19.26
C LYS A 565 4.79 -40.11 18.46
N TRP A 566 5.52 -39.25 19.16
CA TRP A 566 6.39 -38.23 18.55
C TRP A 566 7.78 -38.24 19.16
N SER A 567 8.80 -38.05 18.29
CA SER A 567 10.16 -37.70 18.68
C SER A 567 10.54 -36.32 18.18
N ALA A 568 11.58 -35.72 18.70
CA ALA A 568 12.08 -34.46 18.18
C ALA A 568 12.76 -34.68 16.80
N ARG A 569 12.47 -33.81 15.84
CA ARG A 569 13.03 -33.89 14.49
C ARG A 569 14.47 -33.37 14.48
N GLU A 570 15.39 -34.17 13.96
CA GLU A 570 16.77 -33.78 13.74
C GLU A 570 16.90 -32.90 12.49
N ILE A 571 17.61 -31.79 12.60
CA ILE A 571 17.92 -30.85 11.54
C ILE A 571 19.42 -30.88 11.29
N LYS A 572 19.82 -31.12 10.06
CA LYS A 572 21.23 -31.02 9.65
C LYS A 572 21.62 -29.57 9.48
N ILE A 573 22.86 -29.26 9.83
CA ILE A 573 23.40 -27.90 9.76
C ILE A 573 24.64 -27.92 8.86
N SER A 574 24.66 -27.04 7.87
CA SER A 574 25.81 -26.77 7.03
C SER A 574 26.26 -25.30 7.17
N TYR A 575 27.56 -25.09 6.89
CA TYR A 575 28.18 -23.77 7.08
C TYR A 575 28.88 -23.31 5.81
N ASN A 576 28.49 -22.14 5.31
CA ASN A 576 29.20 -21.45 4.24
C ASN A 576 30.03 -20.30 4.84
N LEU A 577 31.33 -20.52 4.94
CA LEU A 577 32.25 -19.60 5.60
C LEU A 577 32.63 -18.37 4.77
N VAL A 578 32.28 -18.35 3.49
CA VAL A 578 32.54 -17.23 2.56
C VAL A 578 34.04 -16.83 2.58
N GLY A 579 34.91 -17.82 2.46
CA GLY A 579 36.38 -17.62 2.49
C GLY A 579 37.01 -17.46 3.88
N GLY A 580 36.21 -17.53 4.94
CA GLY A 580 36.72 -17.61 6.30
C GLY A 580 37.14 -19.02 6.72
N THR A 581 37.65 -19.14 7.93
CA THR A 581 38.05 -20.41 8.57
C THR A 581 37.56 -20.48 10.00
N MET A 582 37.14 -21.65 10.44
CA MET A 582 36.77 -21.89 11.83
C MET A 582 37.97 -22.14 12.75
N GLY A 583 39.19 -22.38 12.19
CA GLY A 583 40.34 -22.82 12.98
C GLY A 583 40.03 -24.13 13.72
N ASP A 584 40.34 -24.16 15.03
CA ASP A 584 40.03 -25.30 15.89
C ASP A 584 38.59 -25.29 16.44
N ALA A 585 37.84 -24.24 16.22
CA ALA A 585 36.45 -24.12 16.68
C ALA A 585 35.52 -24.99 15.82
N LYS A 586 34.60 -25.71 16.47
CA LYS A 586 33.57 -26.50 15.79
C LYS A 586 32.18 -25.99 16.17
N ASN A 587 31.36 -25.81 15.17
CA ASN A 587 29.93 -25.60 15.31
C ASN A 587 29.20 -26.94 15.15
N PRO A 588 27.98 -27.11 15.70
CA PRO A 588 27.20 -28.33 15.57
C PRO A 588 26.83 -28.62 14.11
N ASP A 589 26.98 -29.88 13.66
CA ASP A 589 26.56 -30.33 12.33
C ASP A 589 25.07 -30.74 12.27
N LYS A 590 24.41 -30.80 13.43
CA LYS A 590 23.00 -31.12 13.60
C LYS A 590 22.45 -30.58 14.92
N THR A 591 21.14 -30.45 14.99
CA THR A 591 20.39 -30.10 16.21
C THR A 591 19.00 -30.69 16.15
N LEU A 592 18.27 -30.66 17.26
CA LEU A 592 16.83 -30.95 17.23
C LEU A 592 16.04 -29.67 16.94
N ASN A 593 14.98 -29.81 16.14
CA ASN A 593 14.11 -28.67 15.88
C ASN A 593 13.42 -28.18 17.19
N GLY A 594 13.48 -26.89 17.44
CA GLY A 594 13.05 -26.27 18.69
C GLY A 594 14.14 -26.11 19.74
N GLU A 595 15.38 -26.46 19.42
CA GLU A 595 16.53 -26.19 20.30
C GLU A 595 17.24 -24.88 19.96
N THR A 596 17.93 -24.37 20.94
CA THR A 596 18.84 -23.22 20.77
C THR A 596 20.26 -23.72 20.64
N ILE A 597 20.95 -23.26 19.61
CA ILE A 597 22.37 -23.56 19.36
C ILE A 597 23.21 -22.30 19.49
N THR A 598 24.45 -22.45 19.98
CA THR A 598 25.42 -21.37 20.02
C THR A 598 26.46 -21.59 18.94
N LEU A 599 26.68 -20.60 18.07
CA LEU A 599 27.62 -20.68 16.97
C LEU A 599 28.86 -19.86 17.25
N LYS A 600 29.99 -20.49 17.13
CA LYS A 600 31.31 -19.84 17.16
C LYS A 600 31.56 -19.03 15.91
N SER A 601 32.22 -17.90 16.06
CA SER A 601 32.57 -17.01 14.96
C SER A 601 33.75 -17.56 14.17
N PRO A 602 33.70 -17.57 12.83
CA PRO A 602 34.86 -17.84 12.00
C PRO A 602 35.82 -16.64 11.96
N THR A 603 37.02 -16.84 11.46
CA THR A 603 37.99 -15.77 11.20
C THR A 603 38.31 -15.68 9.71
N ARG A 604 38.59 -14.49 9.24
CA ARG A 604 39.03 -14.19 7.89
C ARG A 604 40.01 -13.03 7.92
N ASP A 605 41.20 -13.23 7.40
CA ASP A 605 42.23 -12.19 7.43
C ASP A 605 41.82 -10.94 6.66
N GLY A 606 41.98 -9.78 7.28
CA GLY A 606 41.53 -8.49 6.74
C GLY A 606 40.02 -8.21 6.84
N PHE A 607 39.20 -9.06 7.47
CA PHE A 607 37.78 -8.87 7.58
C PHE A 607 37.28 -8.98 9.03
N LEU A 608 36.15 -8.30 9.31
CA LEU A 608 35.39 -8.43 10.54
C LEU A 608 34.17 -9.32 10.29
N PHE A 609 33.92 -10.24 11.20
CA PHE A 609 32.75 -11.08 11.17
C PHE A 609 31.53 -10.33 11.68
N LEU A 610 30.50 -10.16 10.86
CA LEU A 610 29.25 -9.49 11.21
C LEU A 610 28.23 -10.43 11.86
N GLY A 611 28.28 -11.72 11.50
CA GLY A 611 27.41 -12.73 12.05
C GLY A 611 27.10 -13.89 11.12
N TRP A 612 26.31 -14.83 11.65
CA TRP A 612 25.75 -15.89 10.86
C TRP A 612 24.34 -15.52 10.36
N TYR A 613 24.08 -15.77 9.11
CA TYR A 613 22.77 -15.66 8.50
C TYR A 613 22.22 -17.05 8.18
N GLY A 614 21.07 -17.39 8.77
CA GLY A 614 20.35 -18.65 8.50
C GLY A 614 18.87 -18.36 8.24
N ARG A 615 18.33 -18.84 7.15
CA ARG A 615 16.96 -18.52 6.69
C ARG A 615 15.87 -18.94 7.68
N ASP A 616 16.07 -20.06 8.37
CA ASP A 616 15.10 -20.70 9.27
C ASP A 616 15.61 -20.71 10.72
N ALA A 617 16.49 -19.78 11.08
CA ALA A 617 17.03 -19.63 12.42
C ALA A 617 16.91 -18.16 12.86
N VAL A 618 16.43 -17.94 14.08
CA VAL A 618 16.20 -16.60 14.65
C VAL A 618 17.29 -16.33 15.69
N LEU A 619 17.96 -15.19 15.57
CA LEU A 619 18.91 -14.70 16.57
C LEU A 619 18.16 -14.31 17.85
N ASN A 620 18.56 -14.83 19.00
CA ASN A 620 17.86 -14.60 20.27
C ASN A 620 18.10 -13.20 20.84
N GLU A 621 19.33 -12.64 20.66
CA GLU A 621 19.68 -11.32 21.19
C GLU A 621 20.65 -10.60 20.21
N PRO A 622 20.41 -9.32 19.88
CA PRO A 622 21.37 -8.53 19.12
C PRO A 622 22.53 -8.09 20.02
N GLY A 623 23.75 -8.41 19.63
CA GLY A 623 24.96 -7.84 20.26
C GLY A 623 25.92 -8.82 20.96
N ASP A 624 25.62 -10.10 21.00
CA ASP A 624 26.48 -11.09 21.65
C ASP A 624 27.48 -11.73 20.64
N PHE A 625 28.76 -11.83 20.99
CA PHE A 625 29.80 -12.40 20.11
C PHE A 625 29.65 -13.92 19.93
N ASP A 626 29.15 -14.64 20.95
CA ASP A 626 28.73 -16.04 20.86
C ASP A 626 27.22 -16.07 20.57
N ARG A 627 26.86 -16.00 19.30
CA ARG A 627 25.46 -15.81 18.88
C ARG A 627 24.67 -17.09 19.07
N THR A 628 23.54 -16.98 19.80
CA THR A 628 22.60 -18.06 20.01
C THR A 628 21.44 -17.97 19.02
N TYR A 629 21.11 -19.09 18.39
CA TYR A 629 20.07 -19.19 17.39
C TYR A 629 19.03 -20.22 17.82
N PHE A 630 17.78 -19.81 17.91
CA PHE A 630 16.66 -20.73 18.05
C PHE A 630 16.33 -21.34 16.69
N VAL A 631 16.49 -22.67 16.56
CA VAL A 631 16.28 -23.38 15.30
C VAL A 631 14.82 -23.85 15.21
N ASN A 632 14.08 -23.26 14.27
CA ASN A 632 12.68 -23.63 13.98
C ASN A 632 12.49 -23.75 12.47
N SER A 633 13.07 -24.81 11.88
CA SER A 633 13.03 -25.02 10.43
C SER A 633 11.90 -25.94 10.01
N LYS A 634 11.28 -25.66 8.86
CA LYS A 634 10.39 -26.58 8.15
C LYS A 634 11.16 -27.58 7.30
N ASN A 635 12.44 -27.34 7.02
CA ASN A 635 13.32 -28.15 6.22
C ASN A 635 14.14 -29.08 7.13
N ASP A 636 14.65 -30.18 6.57
CA ASP A 636 15.51 -31.13 7.28
C ASP A 636 16.97 -30.69 7.32
N GLU A 637 17.30 -29.61 6.64
CA GLU A 637 18.63 -29.01 6.58
C GLU A 637 18.53 -27.49 6.59
N ILE A 638 19.45 -26.84 7.31
CA ILE A 638 19.65 -25.40 7.29
C ILE A 638 21.10 -25.08 6.97
N GLU A 639 21.33 -24.00 6.23
CA GLU A 639 22.66 -23.47 5.96
C GLU A 639 22.85 -22.16 6.71
N PHE A 640 23.90 -22.04 7.49
CA PHE A 640 24.38 -20.78 8.02
C PHE A 640 25.49 -20.24 7.12
N LYS A 641 25.28 -19.04 6.62
CA LYS A 641 26.27 -18.32 5.82
C LYS A 641 26.92 -17.24 6.66
N ALA A 642 28.25 -17.19 6.68
CA ALA A 642 29.01 -16.16 7.35
C ALA A 642 28.88 -14.82 6.61
N ASP A 643 28.64 -13.76 7.34
CA ASP A 643 28.60 -12.41 6.83
C ASP A 643 29.82 -11.62 7.27
N TRP A 644 30.42 -10.87 6.34
CA TRP A 644 31.69 -10.21 6.52
C TRP A 644 31.66 -8.78 6.04
N THR A 645 32.42 -7.91 6.74
CA THR A 645 32.79 -6.58 6.23
C THR A 645 34.33 -6.46 6.25
N TYR A 646 34.87 -5.54 5.48
CA TYR A 646 36.29 -5.24 5.56
C TYR A 646 36.64 -4.69 6.95
N ALA A 647 37.73 -5.15 7.56
CA ALA A 647 38.23 -4.59 8.80
C ALA A 647 38.65 -3.13 8.55
N PRO A 648 37.97 -2.14 9.14
CA PRO A 648 38.20 -0.73 8.84
C PRO A 648 39.56 -0.27 9.38
N GLN A 649 40.28 0.48 8.56
CA GLN A 649 41.55 1.07 8.92
C GLN A 649 41.48 2.57 8.77
N LYS A 650 41.83 3.30 9.83
CA LYS A 650 41.82 4.76 9.78
C LYS A 650 42.87 5.27 8.79
N PRO A 651 42.46 6.04 7.75
CA PRO A 651 43.41 6.63 6.81
C PRO A 651 44.34 7.65 7.44
N ALA A 652 45.54 7.82 6.89
CA ALA A 652 46.36 8.98 7.18
C ALA A 652 45.69 10.28 6.73
N THR A 653 46.08 11.39 7.35
CA THR A 653 45.64 12.73 6.94
C THR A 653 46.81 13.51 6.34
N ASP A 654 46.51 14.36 5.33
CA ASP A 654 47.48 15.32 4.80
C ASP A 654 47.57 16.56 5.71
N ALA A 655 48.36 17.55 5.28
CA ALA A 655 48.57 18.81 6.02
C ALA A 655 47.30 19.66 6.14
N ASP A 656 46.33 19.48 5.26
CA ASP A 656 45.04 20.18 5.24
C ASP A 656 43.98 19.43 6.09
N GLY A 657 44.34 18.29 6.69
CA GLY A 657 43.43 17.45 7.47
C GLY A 657 42.51 16.56 6.63
N CYS A 658 42.75 16.45 5.32
CA CYS A 658 42.00 15.52 4.45
C CYS A 658 42.51 14.08 4.62
N TYR A 659 41.62 13.15 4.75
CA TYR A 659 41.94 11.73 4.82
C TYR A 659 42.39 11.19 3.46
N LEU A 660 43.52 10.49 3.44
CA LEU A 660 44.12 9.93 2.21
C LEU A 660 43.73 8.43 2.12
N VAL A 661 42.72 8.13 1.33
CA VAL A 661 42.19 6.76 1.17
C VAL A 661 42.93 6.06 0.03
N THR A 662 43.71 5.03 0.34
CA THR A 662 44.60 4.31 -0.59
C THR A 662 44.12 2.89 -0.89
N ASN A 663 43.26 2.31 -0.08
CA ASN A 663 42.80 0.94 -0.18
C ASN A 663 41.36 0.76 0.37
N VAL A 664 40.79 -0.44 0.21
CA VAL A 664 39.43 -0.76 0.60
C VAL A 664 39.19 -0.71 2.10
N HIS A 665 40.16 -1.08 2.92
CA HIS A 665 40.03 -1.03 4.38
C HIS A 665 39.91 0.40 4.91
N GLU A 666 40.64 1.32 4.30
CA GLU A 666 40.55 2.74 4.59
C GLU A 666 39.25 3.36 4.08
N LEU A 667 38.69 2.85 2.97
CA LEU A 667 37.37 3.25 2.51
C LEU A 667 36.29 2.83 3.50
N PHE A 668 36.34 1.59 4.00
CA PHE A 668 35.37 1.06 4.96
C PHE A 668 35.48 1.70 6.36
N TYR A 669 36.53 2.44 6.67
CA TYR A 669 36.57 3.29 7.86
C TYR A 669 35.46 4.35 7.84
N PHE A 670 35.11 4.87 6.69
CA PHE A 670 34.02 5.83 6.56
C PHE A 670 32.65 5.17 6.57
N ASP A 671 32.52 3.95 6.12
CA ASP A 671 31.33 3.13 6.30
C ASP A 671 31.05 2.92 7.81
N GLU A 672 32.05 2.54 8.58
CA GLU A 672 31.92 2.32 10.03
C GLU A 672 31.51 3.57 10.77
N ILE A 673 32.21 4.71 10.56
CA ILE A 673 31.91 5.96 11.30
C ILE A 673 30.59 6.62 10.87
N ALA A 674 30.16 6.41 9.63
CA ALA A 674 28.89 6.92 9.13
C ALA A 674 27.68 6.10 9.59
N ASN A 675 27.86 4.79 9.77
CA ASN A 675 26.79 3.84 10.07
C ASN A 675 26.85 3.31 11.53
N SER A 676 27.74 3.84 12.38
CA SER A 676 27.80 3.43 13.79
C SER A 676 26.55 3.89 14.57
N VAL A 677 25.92 2.95 15.30
CA VAL A 677 24.64 3.09 16.05
C VAL A 677 24.73 4.06 17.26
N LEU A 678 25.71 4.94 17.35
CA LEU A 678 25.79 5.92 18.44
C LEU A 678 24.88 7.11 18.08
N SER A 679 23.70 7.14 18.70
CA SER A 679 22.69 8.20 18.59
C SER A 679 23.28 9.59 18.78
N GLU A 680 22.86 10.55 17.92
CA GLU A 680 23.09 12.00 18.05
C GLU A 680 24.53 12.49 17.77
N LYS A 681 25.16 12.02 16.69
CA LYS A 681 26.36 12.70 16.20
C LYS A 681 25.99 13.75 15.14
N PRO A 682 26.68 14.93 15.17
CA PRO A 682 26.53 15.92 14.11
C PRO A 682 26.98 15.34 12.75
N PRO A 683 26.56 15.92 11.62
CA PRO A 683 26.97 15.48 10.29
C PRO A 683 28.48 15.35 10.18
N ILE A 684 28.97 14.27 9.58
CA ILE A 684 30.41 14.02 9.38
C ILE A 684 30.93 15.02 8.31
N LYS A 685 31.64 16.02 8.75
CA LYS A 685 32.35 16.98 7.89
C LYS A 685 33.76 16.51 7.64
N ALA A 686 33.92 15.52 6.80
CA ALA A 686 35.24 15.00 6.43
C ALA A 686 35.64 15.45 5.02
N CYS A 687 36.92 15.77 4.85
CA CYS A 687 37.57 15.88 3.55
C CYS A 687 38.26 14.54 3.26
N ILE A 688 37.87 13.89 2.16
CA ILE A 688 38.39 12.59 1.76
C ILE A 688 39.07 12.75 0.38
N LYS A 689 40.27 12.22 0.23
CA LYS A 689 40.99 12.14 -1.02
C LYS A 689 41.23 10.68 -1.38
N ILE A 690 40.68 10.21 -2.49
CA ILE A 690 40.95 8.89 -3.04
C ILE A 690 42.28 8.94 -3.76
N MET A 691 43.20 8.08 -3.36
CA MET A 691 44.59 8.12 -3.80
C MET A 691 44.97 6.99 -4.77
N ASN A 692 44.15 5.96 -4.87
CA ASN A 692 44.30 4.81 -5.76
C ASN A 692 42.94 4.37 -6.28
N ASP A 693 42.93 3.56 -7.36
CA ASP A 693 41.74 2.81 -7.72
C ASP A 693 41.44 1.77 -6.66
N ILE A 694 40.18 1.69 -6.21
CA ILE A 694 39.75 0.81 -5.10
C ILE A 694 38.75 -0.23 -5.64
N VAL A 695 39.03 -1.51 -5.37
CA VAL A 695 38.12 -2.61 -5.71
C VAL A 695 37.50 -3.15 -4.42
N VAL A 696 36.16 -3.03 -4.30
CA VAL A 696 35.40 -3.56 -3.14
C VAL A 696 35.15 -5.06 -3.30
N ASN A 697 34.64 -5.48 -4.45
CA ASN A 697 34.45 -6.88 -4.80
C ASN A 697 35.05 -7.15 -6.18
N GLU A 698 36.05 -8.04 -6.24
CA GLU A 698 36.77 -8.35 -7.49
C GLU A 698 35.88 -9.10 -8.49
N ASP A 699 35.10 -10.06 -8.02
CA ASP A 699 34.23 -10.89 -8.85
C ASP A 699 32.76 -10.67 -8.51
N MET A 700 32.09 -9.80 -9.27
CA MET A 700 30.66 -9.55 -9.17
C MET A 700 29.78 -10.69 -9.71
N ASN A 701 30.38 -11.80 -10.17
CA ASN A 701 29.68 -13.05 -10.51
C ASN A 701 29.65 -14.07 -9.36
N ASN A 702 30.35 -13.81 -8.29
CA ASN A 702 30.36 -14.66 -7.09
C ASN A 702 29.17 -14.23 -6.18
N ALA A 703 28.48 -15.18 -5.57
CA ALA A 703 27.37 -14.91 -4.65
C ALA A 703 27.82 -14.42 -3.25
N ASN A 704 29.12 -14.20 -3.04
CA ASN A 704 29.72 -13.88 -1.76
C ASN A 704 30.26 -12.44 -1.76
N TYR A 705 29.37 -11.46 -1.88
CA TYR A 705 29.75 -10.05 -1.86
C TYR A 705 29.99 -9.55 -0.45
N ILE A 706 30.86 -8.55 -0.35
CA ILE A 706 30.92 -7.65 0.80
C ILE A 706 29.95 -6.51 0.53
N ASP A 707 29.01 -6.34 1.43
CA ASP A 707 28.00 -5.30 1.30
C ASP A 707 28.62 -3.92 1.61
N TRP A 708 28.23 -2.92 0.82
CA TRP A 708 28.51 -1.52 1.09
C TRP A 708 27.25 -0.86 1.63
N ASN A 709 27.35 -0.23 2.81
CA ASN A 709 26.29 0.63 3.33
C ASN A 709 26.58 2.07 2.94
N PRO A 710 25.66 2.79 2.28
CA PRO A 710 25.91 4.17 1.89
C PRO A 710 26.30 5.04 3.09
N MET A 711 27.36 5.82 2.97
CA MET A 711 27.71 6.84 3.96
C MET A 711 26.52 7.80 4.08
N ASN A 712 25.91 7.90 5.25
CA ASN A 712 24.74 8.74 5.57
C ASN A 712 23.48 8.03 6.03
N TYR A 713 23.51 6.73 6.15
CA TYR A 713 22.30 6.02 6.60
C TYR A 713 21.81 6.53 7.97
N GLU A 714 22.70 6.65 8.95
CA GLU A 714 22.38 7.12 10.31
C GLU A 714 22.84 8.57 10.57
N ASN A 715 24.04 8.95 10.08
CA ASN A 715 24.67 10.25 10.34
C ASN A 715 25.04 10.92 9.03
N ALA A 716 24.33 11.98 8.65
CA ALA A 716 24.52 12.66 7.37
C ALA A 716 25.99 13.02 7.07
N PHE A 717 26.55 12.50 5.98
CA PHE A 717 27.85 12.93 5.48
C PHE A 717 27.72 14.29 4.80
N ALA A 718 28.43 15.30 5.34
CA ALA A 718 28.39 16.68 4.89
C ALA A 718 29.76 17.15 4.36
N GLY A 719 30.64 16.20 4.05
CA GLY A 719 32.02 16.47 3.66
C GLY A 719 32.21 16.56 2.16
N ILE A 720 33.46 16.59 1.73
CA ILE A 720 33.88 16.58 0.34
C ILE A 720 34.75 15.35 0.06
N ILE A 721 34.49 14.72 -1.08
CA ILE A 721 35.29 13.61 -1.61
C ILE A 721 35.96 14.04 -2.90
N TYR A 722 37.30 14.11 -2.88
CA TYR A 722 38.12 14.29 -4.07
C TYR A 722 38.54 12.91 -4.62
N GLY A 723 37.98 12.53 -5.75
CA GLY A 723 38.29 11.26 -6.41
C GLY A 723 39.66 11.24 -7.10
N ASN A 724 40.26 12.42 -7.38
CA ASN A 724 41.58 12.58 -8.05
C ASN A 724 41.71 11.81 -9.37
N GLY A 725 40.59 11.51 -10.02
CA GLY A 725 40.55 10.70 -11.25
C GLY A 725 40.57 9.20 -11.02
N HIS A 726 40.48 8.73 -9.79
CA HIS A 726 40.45 7.31 -9.43
C HIS A 726 39.04 6.72 -9.49
N THR A 727 38.99 5.38 -9.53
CA THR A 727 37.76 4.59 -9.64
C THR A 727 37.54 3.74 -8.39
N ILE A 728 36.30 3.76 -7.87
CA ILE A 728 35.85 2.74 -6.90
C ILE A 728 34.96 1.75 -7.68
N SER A 729 35.27 0.47 -7.59
CA SER A 729 34.58 -0.59 -8.35
C SER A 729 34.15 -1.76 -7.47
N GLY A 730 33.18 -2.54 -7.98
CA GLY A 730 32.70 -3.75 -7.29
C GLY A 730 31.83 -3.46 -6.06
N MET A 731 31.19 -2.32 -5.95
CA MET A 731 30.29 -2.03 -4.82
C MET A 731 29.01 -2.84 -4.97
N TYR A 732 28.64 -3.56 -3.92
CA TYR A 732 27.39 -4.31 -3.83
C TYR A 732 26.54 -3.78 -2.69
N MET A 733 25.28 -3.49 -2.95
CA MET A 733 24.32 -3.07 -1.95
C MET A 733 23.13 -4.00 -1.96
N ASN A 734 22.80 -4.58 -0.81
CA ASN A 734 21.64 -5.44 -0.64
C ASN A 734 20.50 -4.68 0.04
N CYS A 735 19.56 -4.22 -0.78
CA CYS A 735 18.40 -3.44 -0.32
C CYS A 735 17.35 -4.25 0.45
N LYS A 736 17.56 -5.56 0.65
CA LYS A 736 16.61 -6.44 1.37
C LYS A 736 16.46 -6.12 2.86
N TYR A 737 17.45 -5.52 3.46
CA TYR A 737 17.49 -5.30 4.93
C TYR A 737 16.98 -3.93 5.37
N PHE A 738 16.64 -3.04 4.45
CA PHE A 738 16.18 -1.69 4.75
C PHE A 738 14.67 -1.55 4.58
N TYR A 739 13.93 -2.40 5.31
CA TYR A 739 12.49 -2.24 5.46
C TYR A 739 12.20 -1.20 6.55
N ASN A 740 12.11 0.06 6.12
CA ASN A 740 11.35 1.06 6.87
C ASN A 740 10.43 1.77 5.87
N ASP A 741 9.12 1.57 6.04
CA ASP A 741 8.05 1.76 5.05
C ASP A 741 7.82 3.19 4.54
N ASN A 742 8.70 4.15 4.84
CA ASN A 742 8.43 5.55 4.58
C ASN A 742 9.42 6.29 3.68
N TYR A 743 10.48 5.64 3.17
CA TYR A 743 11.48 6.38 2.39
C TYR A 743 11.89 5.67 1.10
N ARG A 744 11.79 6.39 -0.04
CA ARG A 744 12.55 6.05 -1.23
C ARG A 744 14.00 6.37 -0.96
N VAL A 745 14.78 5.36 -0.64
CA VAL A 745 16.21 5.51 -0.40
C VAL A 745 16.94 5.56 -1.73
N PHE A 746 17.71 6.62 -1.95
CA PHE A 746 18.61 6.73 -3.09
C PHE A 746 19.94 6.11 -2.68
N TYR A 747 20.35 5.09 -3.41
CA TYR A 747 21.54 4.32 -3.13
C TYR A 747 22.72 4.81 -3.96
N GLY A 748 23.88 4.86 -3.36
CA GLY A 748 25.12 5.26 -3.98
C GLY A 748 26.26 5.19 -2.97
N LEU A 749 27.41 5.77 -3.28
CA LEU A 749 28.53 5.90 -2.35
C LEU A 749 28.08 6.67 -1.08
N ILE A 750 27.22 7.66 -1.26
CA ILE A 750 26.67 8.54 -0.22
C ILE A 750 25.14 8.57 -0.39
N GLU A 751 24.41 8.45 0.73
CA GLU A 751 22.98 8.69 0.75
C GLU A 751 22.68 10.19 0.87
N ASN A 752 21.81 10.72 0.04
CA ASN A 752 21.39 12.12 0.10
C ASN A 752 20.09 12.27 0.92
N LYS A 753 20.20 12.79 2.17
CA LYS A 753 19.06 13.17 3.00
C LYS A 753 18.70 14.64 2.77
N ALA A 754 18.05 14.94 1.65
CA ALA A 754 17.67 16.31 1.26
C ALA A 754 16.88 17.08 2.32
N TYR A 755 16.18 16.41 3.22
CA TYR A 755 15.41 17.04 4.30
C TYR A 755 16.29 17.63 5.44
N GLN A 756 17.56 17.23 5.55
CA GLN A 756 18.48 17.75 6.57
C GLN A 756 19.30 18.96 6.10
N GLN A 757 19.10 19.43 4.86
CA GLN A 757 19.89 20.52 4.24
C GLN A 757 21.41 20.28 4.27
N VAL A 758 21.82 19.02 4.23
CA VAL A 758 23.22 18.61 4.20
C VAL A 758 23.55 18.15 2.79
N TYR A 759 24.55 18.78 2.16
CA TYR A 759 24.92 18.50 0.78
C TYR A 759 26.38 18.05 0.73
N PRO A 760 26.66 16.75 0.58
CA PRO A 760 28.02 16.27 0.32
C PRO A 760 28.45 16.65 -1.10
N GLU A 761 29.73 16.88 -1.27
CA GLU A 761 30.35 17.20 -2.56
C GLU A 761 31.27 16.04 -2.98
N VAL A 762 31.18 15.62 -4.24
CA VAL A 762 32.06 14.61 -4.84
C VAL A 762 32.66 15.17 -6.12
N GLN A 763 33.97 15.16 -6.23
CA GLN A 763 34.73 15.71 -7.38
C GLN A 763 35.66 14.64 -7.97
N ASN A 764 35.66 14.51 -9.31
CA ASN A 764 36.60 13.68 -10.09
C ASN A 764 36.73 12.24 -9.59
N LEU A 765 35.61 11.58 -9.17
CA LEU A 765 35.54 10.19 -8.77
C LEU A 765 34.74 9.39 -9.78
N TYR A 766 35.22 8.21 -10.12
CA TYR A 766 34.51 7.28 -11.01
C TYR A 766 34.00 6.08 -10.19
N LEU A 767 32.78 5.62 -10.51
CA LEU A 767 32.23 4.37 -9.96
C LEU A 767 32.01 3.39 -11.11
N ALA A 768 32.50 2.14 -10.93
CA ALA A 768 32.39 1.10 -11.95
C ALA A 768 31.94 -0.23 -11.33
N ASN A 769 31.32 -1.09 -12.12
CA ASN A 769 30.91 -2.46 -11.74
C ASN A 769 30.17 -2.51 -10.38
N PHE A 770 29.18 -1.68 -10.20
CA PHE A 770 28.37 -1.70 -8.98
C PHE A 770 27.01 -2.36 -9.22
N TYR A 771 26.44 -2.96 -8.16
CA TYR A 771 25.21 -3.69 -8.20
C TYR A 771 24.30 -3.33 -7.03
N PHE A 772 23.03 -3.06 -7.34
CA PHE A 772 21.98 -2.86 -6.36
C PHE A 772 21.01 -4.04 -6.41
N ALA A 773 20.98 -4.84 -5.36
CA ALA A 773 20.01 -5.92 -5.25
C ALA A 773 18.67 -5.37 -4.73
N ASN A 774 17.66 -5.31 -5.59
CA ASN A 774 16.29 -5.00 -5.19
C ASN A 774 15.34 -6.01 -5.80
N GLU A 775 14.51 -6.66 -5.00
CA GLU A 775 13.53 -7.65 -5.48
C GLU A 775 12.40 -7.02 -6.32
N TYR A 776 12.24 -5.68 -6.30
CA TYR A 776 11.05 -5.01 -6.84
C TYR A 776 11.31 -4.10 -8.06
N TYR A 777 12.55 -3.81 -8.45
CA TYR A 777 12.82 -2.86 -9.54
C TYR A 777 13.92 -3.32 -10.47
N ASP A 778 13.57 -3.61 -11.72
CA ASP A 778 14.52 -3.87 -12.83
C ASP A 778 15.24 -2.60 -13.34
N LYS A 779 15.13 -1.45 -12.66
CA LYS A 779 15.71 -0.18 -13.14
C LYS A 779 16.43 0.57 -12.03
N VAL A 780 17.71 0.73 -12.21
CA VAL A 780 18.56 1.67 -11.47
C VAL A 780 18.15 3.10 -11.85
N LEU A 781 17.53 3.81 -10.91
CA LEU A 781 17.32 5.26 -11.02
C LEU A 781 18.51 5.97 -10.37
N LEU A 782 19.46 6.37 -11.21
CA LEU A 782 20.49 7.33 -10.81
C LEU A 782 19.87 8.71 -10.71
N ASN A 783 19.64 9.19 -9.51
CA ASN A 783 19.26 10.59 -9.30
C ASN A 783 20.48 11.38 -8.83
N VAL A 784 21.18 12.00 -9.79
CA VAL A 784 22.17 13.03 -9.52
C VAL A 784 21.41 14.35 -9.42
N ASN A 785 20.85 14.67 -8.26
CA ASN A 785 20.30 15.99 -7.98
C ASN A 785 21.42 16.94 -7.55
N GLY A 786 22.25 17.36 -8.52
CA GLY A 786 22.89 18.65 -8.46
C GLY A 786 21.82 19.71 -8.70
N ARG A 787 21.28 20.35 -7.67
CA ARG A 787 20.63 21.64 -7.83
C ARG A 787 21.72 22.63 -8.26
N ASP A 788 21.58 23.19 -9.44
CA ASP A 788 22.26 24.43 -9.82
C ASP A 788 21.77 25.52 -8.86
N GLY A 789 22.48 25.66 -7.73
CA GLY A 789 22.38 26.85 -6.90
C GLY A 789 22.86 28.03 -7.75
N ALA A 790 22.01 29.03 -7.94
CA ALA A 790 22.38 30.31 -8.50
C ALA A 790 23.52 30.93 -7.67
N GLY A 791 24.76 30.79 -8.13
CA GLY A 791 25.97 31.37 -7.51
C GLY A 791 27.22 30.85 -8.19
N GLY A 792 27.67 31.56 -9.21
CA GLY A 792 28.82 31.40 -10.08
C GLY A 792 29.98 30.53 -9.60
N GLY A 793 30.19 29.41 -10.25
CA GLY A 793 31.38 28.58 -10.16
C GLY A 793 31.29 27.49 -11.21
N ARG A 794 31.78 27.79 -12.42
CA ARG A 794 31.90 26.79 -13.48
C ARG A 794 32.98 25.78 -13.09
N ASN A 795 32.55 24.52 -12.81
CA ASN A 795 33.32 23.34 -13.17
C ASN A 795 32.35 22.22 -13.43
N GLY A 796 32.13 21.92 -14.70
CA GLY A 796 31.09 21.05 -15.20
C GLY A 796 31.39 19.60 -14.92
N ILE A 797 30.41 18.92 -14.40
CA ILE A 797 30.29 17.47 -14.54
C ILE A 797 29.98 17.18 -16.00
N ARG A 798 30.96 16.70 -16.77
CA ARG A 798 30.72 16.20 -18.13
C ARG A 798 30.10 14.83 -18.04
N LYS A 799 28.83 14.77 -18.41
CA LYS A 799 28.07 13.54 -18.65
C LYS A 799 28.63 12.87 -19.91
N THR A 800 29.41 11.83 -19.79
CA THR A 800 29.75 10.97 -20.92
C THR A 800 29.14 9.61 -20.71
N ILE A 801 28.00 9.36 -21.34
CA ILE A 801 27.39 8.04 -21.45
C ILE A 801 28.01 7.39 -22.69
N ALA A 802 28.89 6.43 -22.53
CA ALA A 802 29.27 5.52 -23.60
C ALA A 802 28.36 4.30 -23.56
N PRO A 803 27.61 3.96 -24.63
CA PRO A 803 26.82 2.75 -24.66
C PRO A 803 27.72 1.54 -24.76
N ALA A 804 27.65 0.64 -23.79
CA ALA A 804 28.21 -0.69 -23.91
C ALA A 804 27.43 -1.52 -24.96
N PRO A 805 28.08 -2.37 -25.76
CA PRO A 805 27.41 -3.12 -26.81
C PRO A 805 26.39 -4.11 -26.23
N LEU A 806 25.17 -4.01 -26.76
CA LEU A 806 24.04 -4.89 -26.49
C LEU A 806 24.42 -6.37 -26.72
N LYS A 807 24.66 -7.12 -25.65
CA LYS A 807 24.66 -8.59 -25.72
C LYS A 807 23.20 -9.09 -25.67
N LYS A 808 22.90 -10.02 -26.60
CA LYS A 808 21.59 -10.68 -26.77
C LYS A 808 20.98 -11.06 -25.43
N LYS A 809 19.68 -10.75 -25.24
CA LYS A 809 18.84 -11.26 -24.16
C LYS A 809 18.95 -12.80 -24.13
N ILE A 810 19.61 -13.30 -23.11
CA ILE A 810 19.51 -14.71 -22.71
C ILE A 810 18.32 -14.78 -21.75
N ALA A 811 17.40 -15.68 -22.02
CA ALA A 811 16.25 -15.91 -21.13
C ALA A 811 16.74 -16.22 -19.71
N PRO A 812 16.10 -15.69 -18.66
CA PRO A 812 16.55 -15.91 -17.29
C PRO A 812 16.51 -17.41 -16.98
N LYS A 813 17.65 -17.98 -16.57
CA LYS A 813 17.71 -19.31 -15.99
C LYS A 813 17.60 -19.16 -14.47
N PHE A 814 16.59 -19.79 -13.90
CA PHE A 814 16.43 -19.88 -12.46
C PHE A 814 17.08 -21.19 -11.96
N ASP A 815 17.75 -21.14 -10.81
CA ASP A 815 18.20 -22.36 -10.13
C ASP A 815 17.00 -23.12 -9.52
N ALA A 816 17.22 -24.31 -9.03
CA ALA A 816 16.18 -25.13 -8.40
C ALA A 816 15.52 -24.48 -7.14
N LYS A 817 15.99 -23.31 -6.70
CA LYS A 817 15.48 -22.50 -5.59
C LYS A 817 14.86 -21.18 -6.08
N GLY A 818 14.62 -20.99 -7.39
CA GLY A 818 13.98 -19.81 -7.97
C GLY A 818 14.88 -18.56 -8.08
N ARG A 819 16.20 -18.69 -8.02
CA ARG A 819 17.14 -17.58 -8.15
C ARG A 819 17.55 -17.37 -9.60
N ASN A 820 17.47 -16.12 -10.11
CA ASN A 820 17.85 -15.79 -11.48
C ASN A 820 19.38 -15.81 -11.65
N MET A 821 19.88 -16.78 -12.39
CA MET A 821 21.31 -16.99 -12.63
C MET A 821 21.94 -16.04 -13.68
N ASN A 822 21.14 -15.27 -14.39
CA ASN A 822 21.58 -14.41 -15.50
C ASN A 822 21.42 -12.90 -15.27
N ALA A 823 20.98 -12.45 -14.10
CA ALA A 823 20.71 -11.04 -13.83
C ALA A 823 21.95 -10.28 -13.37
N ARG A 824 22.89 -10.03 -14.28
CA ARG A 824 24.03 -9.14 -13.99
C ARG A 824 24.40 -8.32 -15.22
N PRO A 825 23.92 -7.07 -15.33
CA PRO A 825 24.47 -6.14 -16.30
C PRO A 825 25.77 -5.50 -15.79
N ASN A 826 26.83 -5.60 -16.56
CA ASN A 826 27.99 -4.74 -16.38
C ASN A 826 27.64 -3.34 -16.89
N TYR A 827 27.39 -2.40 -15.99
CA TYR A 827 27.26 -0.99 -16.32
C TYR A 827 28.37 -0.22 -15.61
N GLY A 828 29.21 0.47 -16.40
CA GLY A 828 30.08 1.52 -15.89
C GLY A 828 29.26 2.82 -15.82
N VAL A 829 29.28 3.49 -14.69
CA VAL A 829 28.72 4.83 -14.53
C VAL A 829 29.85 5.73 -14.12
N TYR A 830 30.00 6.85 -14.84
CA TYR A 830 30.98 7.88 -14.60
C TYR A 830 30.30 9.09 -13.97
N PHE A 831 30.84 9.61 -12.89
CA PHE A 831 30.44 10.85 -12.22
C PHE A 831 31.36 12.00 -12.59
#